data_8a488017f45dcb1a141f1103983a30eb
#
_entry.id   8a488017f45dcb1a141f1103983a30eb
#
_cell.length_a   1.000
_cell.length_b   1.000
_cell.length_c   1.000
_cell.angle_alpha   90.00
_cell.angle_beta   90.00
_cell.angle_gamma   90.00
#
_symmetry.space_group_name_H-M   'P 1'
#
loop_
_entity.id
_entity.type
_entity.pdbx_description
1 polymer ?
#
loop_
_entity_poly.entity_id
_entity_poly.type
_entity_poly.pdbx_seq_one_letter_code
_entity_poly.pdbx_strand_id
1 'polypeptide(L)'
;MTLKELAIGKSAVIRTVGASGALRQHFLDMGMIPGAEVTVVKFAPMGDPMELQVHGYELTLRLAEAEQIEVEEISERTNSHSRGERLKPVDHPGLGEEGKYHSEEDANPLPDGTVLTYALVGNQNCGKTTLFNQLTGANQHVGNFPGVTVDRKDGTIKGYPNTNVTDLPGIYSMSPYSSEEIVSRNFVLDEHPKAIINIVDATNIERNLYLTMQLLEMDIPMVVALNMMDEVIGNHGSIDVNTMEALLGVPVIPISAAKNEGVDEVIRHALHVAKYQERPLRQDFCDKSDHDGAVHRCIHAVIHLIEDHAEEAKLPVRFAATKAIEGDPLILEQLKLDQNELDMLEHIVQQMETEREVDRSAAIADMRFDFIERLCEQTVVKPKESKERVRSEKIDKILTGKYTAIPCFIGIMVLVFYLTFNVIGAFLQGILEMGIDQLSRMAEAGLIALNVNDVIRSLVIDGIFTGVGSVLSFLPIIVTLFFFLSMMEDSGYIARVAFVMDKLLRKIGLSGRSIVPMLIGFGCTVPAVMATRTLTSERDRRMTILLTPFMSCTAKLPIYAFFVSTFFPGKGGLIMSGLYVLGIVVGILIAFLYRGTLFKGEPVPFVMELPNYRLPGAKNVAQLLWEKAKDFLQKAFTVILMATIVVWFLQSFDLHLNLVENSADSILAMIAGALVPILRPLGLGDWRICTALISGFMAKESVVSTLEVLFGGGIASVLTPLSAGVLLVFSLLYTPCVAAVASVKRELGTKWAVGMVFWQWLIAWVVAIITRGIGMLLF
;
A
#
# COMPACT_ATOMS: atom_id res chain seq x y z
N MET A 1 26.65 -0.95 24.62
CA MET A 1 25.55 -1.96 24.55
C MET A 1 24.79 -1.79 23.23
N THR A 2 24.07 -2.81 22.81
CA THR A 2 23.20 -2.65 21.61
C THR A 2 21.84 -2.06 22.00
N LEU A 3 21.20 -1.37 21.06
CA LEU A 3 19.86 -0.80 21.26
C LEU A 3 18.82 -1.87 21.66
N LYS A 4 18.99 -3.11 21.19
CA LYS A 4 18.17 -4.26 21.56
C LYS A 4 18.18 -4.57 23.07
N GLU A 5 19.28 -4.26 23.76
CA GLU A 5 19.48 -4.54 25.19
C GLU A 5 18.92 -3.44 26.09
N LEU A 6 18.52 -2.30 25.51
CA LEU A 6 17.99 -1.17 26.27
C LEU A 6 16.58 -1.49 26.80
N ALA A 7 16.37 -1.25 28.12
CA ALA A 7 15.11 -1.56 28.77
C ALA A 7 14.00 -0.55 28.42
N ILE A 8 12.74 -0.98 28.51
CA ILE A 8 11.57 -0.10 28.30
C ILE A 8 11.63 1.11 29.24
N GLY A 9 11.41 2.30 28.68
CA GLY A 9 11.42 3.58 29.38
C GLY A 9 12.81 4.13 29.66
N LYS A 10 13.87 3.46 29.21
CA LYS A 10 15.25 3.95 29.30
C LYS A 10 15.65 4.70 28.05
N SER A 11 16.47 5.76 28.24
CA SER A 11 17.07 6.54 27.16
C SER A 11 18.56 6.21 27.02
N ALA A 12 19.04 6.30 25.81
CA ALA A 12 20.46 6.12 25.47
C ALA A 12 20.84 7.03 24.29
N VAL A 13 22.13 7.34 24.16
CA VAL A 13 22.67 8.05 22.99
C VAL A 13 23.20 7.02 21.99
N ILE A 14 22.88 7.19 20.73
CA ILE A 14 23.41 6.36 19.64
C ILE A 14 24.89 6.68 19.45
N ARG A 15 25.74 5.65 19.46
CA ARG A 15 27.18 5.77 19.20
C ARG A 15 27.52 5.41 17.78
N THR A 16 27.04 4.26 17.31
CA THR A 16 27.26 3.80 15.95
C THR A 16 26.00 3.19 15.37
N VAL A 17 25.79 3.43 14.08
CA VAL A 17 24.71 2.80 13.32
C VAL A 17 25.36 1.80 12.38
N GLY A 18 25.24 0.53 12.73
CA GLY A 18 25.68 -0.58 11.90
C GLY A 18 24.84 -0.75 10.64
N ALA A 19 24.84 -1.91 10.06
CA ALA A 19 24.32 -2.19 8.73
C ALA A 19 25.20 -1.61 7.60
N SER A 20 24.83 -1.87 6.35
CA SER A 20 25.54 -1.37 5.18
C SER A 20 24.56 -1.05 4.05
N GLY A 21 24.99 -0.21 3.10
CA GLY A 21 24.21 0.13 1.92
C GLY A 21 22.90 0.84 2.23
N ALA A 22 21.87 0.58 1.43
CA ALA A 22 20.58 1.28 1.48
C ALA A 22 19.84 1.17 2.83
N LEU A 23 20.01 0.07 3.58
CA LEU A 23 19.38 -0.09 4.89
C LEU A 23 19.96 0.88 5.92
N ARG A 24 21.29 1.03 5.92
CA ARG A 24 21.96 1.98 6.81
C ARG A 24 21.55 3.41 6.49
N GLN A 25 21.54 3.78 5.21
CA GLN A 25 21.06 5.09 4.77
C GLN A 25 19.63 5.34 5.24
N HIS A 26 18.76 4.34 5.13
CA HIS A 26 17.39 4.46 5.60
C HIS A 26 17.29 4.72 7.12
N PHE A 27 18.12 4.10 7.96
CA PHE A 27 18.17 4.39 9.40
C PHE A 27 18.60 5.83 9.66
N LEU A 28 19.62 6.31 8.97
CA LEU A 28 20.09 7.69 9.08
C LEU A 28 19.01 8.70 8.64
N ASP A 29 18.35 8.44 7.50
CA ASP A 29 17.23 9.25 6.99
C ASP A 29 16.03 9.25 7.96
N MET A 30 15.90 8.19 8.78
CA MET A 30 14.91 8.08 9.85
C MET A 30 15.40 8.69 11.19
N GLY A 31 16.49 9.44 11.20
CA GLY A 31 17.01 10.15 12.37
C GLY A 31 17.76 9.27 13.38
N MET A 32 18.07 8.03 13.02
CA MET A 32 18.94 7.17 13.84
C MET A 32 20.40 7.53 13.55
N ILE A 33 20.84 8.68 14.04
CA ILE A 33 22.18 9.23 13.77
C ILE A 33 23.06 9.13 15.02
N PRO A 34 24.39 9.01 14.91
CA PRO A 34 25.30 9.10 16.04
C PRO A 34 25.08 10.42 16.79
N GLY A 35 24.98 10.37 18.14
CA GLY A 35 24.67 11.52 18.98
C GLY A 35 23.20 11.70 19.32
N ALA A 36 22.26 11.12 18.55
CA ALA A 36 20.83 11.23 18.82
C ALA A 36 20.42 10.46 20.07
N GLU A 37 19.52 11.06 20.88
CA GLU A 37 18.89 10.40 22.02
C GLU A 37 17.75 9.50 21.54
N VAL A 38 17.76 8.25 21.98
CA VAL A 38 16.73 7.25 21.67
C VAL A 38 16.16 6.69 22.97
N THR A 39 14.83 6.57 23.05
CA THR A 39 14.12 5.97 24.18
C THR A 39 13.29 4.78 23.74
N VAL A 40 13.36 3.65 24.45
CA VAL A 40 12.51 2.48 24.18
C VAL A 40 11.13 2.70 24.78
N VAL A 41 10.10 2.75 23.93
CA VAL A 41 8.71 2.96 24.37
C VAL A 41 8.05 1.64 24.79
N LYS A 42 8.04 0.66 23.87
CA LYS A 42 7.46 -0.67 24.13
C LYS A 42 7.95 -1.70 23.09
N PHE A 43 7.65 -2.96 23.36
CA PHE A 43 7.82 -4.04 22.38
C PHE A 43 6.46 -4.51 21.88
N ALA A 44 6.43 -5.01 20.65
CA ALA A 44 5.26 -5.71 20.13
C ALA A 44 4.88 -6.88 21.06
N PRO A 45 3.62 -7.34 21.09
CA PRO A 45 3.13 -8.38 22.00
C PRO A 45 3.96 -9.67 21.99
N MET A 46 4.57 -9.99 20.86
CA MET A 46 5.46 -11.14 20.70
C MET A 46 6.94 -10.84 20.99
N GLY A 47 7.24 -9.63 21.49
CA GLY A 47 8.58 -9.19 21.85
C GLY A 47 9.42 -8.67 20.67
N ASP A 48 8.87 -8.56 19.47
CA ASP A 48 9.53 -8.06 18.25
C ASP A 48 8.45 -7.68 17.22
N PRO A 49 8.49 -6.48 16.60
CA PRO A 49 9.48 -5.41 16.71
C PRO A 49 9.41 -4.58 18.01
N MET A 50 10.37 -3.69 18.19
CA MET A 50 10.39 -2.68 19.26
C MET A 50 9.95 -1.32 18.72
N GLU A 51 9.34 -0.51 19.59
CA GLU A 51 8.95 0.87 19.31
C GLU A 51 9.86 1.82 20.10
N LEU A 52 10.37 2.81 19.41
CA LEU A 52 11.37 3.76 19.87
C LEU A 52 10.84 5.18 19.71
N GLN A 53 11.33 6.09 20.55
CA GLN A 53 11.19 7.52 20.36
C GLN A 53 12.56 8.13 20.05
N VAL A 54 12.66 8.90 18.97
CA VAL A 54 13.86 9.65 18.53
C VAL A 54 13.41 10.99 17.95
N HIS A 55 14.14 12.08 18.19
CA HIS A 55 13.78 13.45 17.76
C HIS A 55 12.31 13.84 18.00
N GLY A 56 11.67 13.26 19.04
CA GLY A 56 10.29 13.57 19.43
C GLY A 56 9.19 12.79 18.68
N TYR A 57 9.49 11.90 17.75
CA TYR A 57 8.53 11.02 17.07
C TYR A 57 8.81 9.53 17.36
N GLU A 58 7.82 8.69 17.08
CA GLU A 58 7.86 7.25 17.33
C GLU A 58 8.13 6.48 16.04
N LEU A 59 9.06 5.52 16.11
CA LEU A 59 9.34 4.61 15.01
C LEU A 59 9.48 3.18 15.53
N THR A 60 9.29 2.19 14.65
CA THR A 60 9.44 0.78 14.99
C THR A 60 10.65 0.17 14.30
N LEU A 61 11.42 -0.65 15.02
CA LEU A 61 12.55 -1.41 14.52
C LEU A 61 12.43 -2.87 14.92
N ARG A 62 12.89 -3.78 14.06
CA ARG A 62 13.07 -5.17 14.45
C ARG A 62 14.25 -5.33 15.38
N LEU A 63 14.20 -6.33 16.29
CA LEU A 63 15.31 -6.59 17.19
C LEU A 63 16.62 -6.93 16.47
N ALA A 64 16.55 -7.57 15.32
CA ALA A 64 17.73 -7.84 14.49
C ALA A 64 18.36 -6.58 13.91
N GLU A 65 17.56 -5.54 13.64
CA GLU A 65 18.00 -4.22 13.19
C GLU A 65 18.56 -3.42 14.38
N ALA A 66 17.87 -3.44 15.51
CA ALA A 66 18.30 -2.79 16.76
C ALA A 66 19.60 -3.39 17.33
N GLU A 67 19.91 -4.66 17.03
CA GLU A 67 21.18 -5.31 17.41
C GLU A 67 22.40 -4.72 16.69
N GLN A 68 22.18 -4.06 15.53
CA GLN A 68 23.24 -3.41 14.74
C GLN A 68 23.51 -1.96 15.16
N ILE A 69 22.74 -1.42 16.12
CA ILE A 69 22.88 -0.04 16.58
C ILE A 69 23.47 -0.08 17.98
N GLU A 70 24.66 0.51 18.13
CA GLU A 70 25.32 0.62 19.43
C GLU A 70 24.89 1.90 20.15
N VAL A 71 24.57 1.76 21.44
CA VAL A 71 24.12 2.87 22.27
C VAL A 71 24.84 2.90 23.62
N GLU A 72 24.86 4.09 24.22
CA GLU A 72 25.37 4.32 25.57
C GLU A 72 24.25 4.84 26.45
N GLU A 73 23.94 4.14 27.54
CA GLU A 73 22.84 4.49 28.45
C GLU A 73 23.14 5.82 29.17
N ILE A 74 22.16 6.74 29.17
CA ILE A 74 22.27 8.03 29.84
C ILE A 74 21.89 7.84 31.29
N SER A 75 22.84 8.06 32.23
CA SER A 75 22.60 7.99 33.66
C SER A 75 21.95 9.25 34.23
N GLU A 76 22.14 10.42 33.63
CA GLU A 76 21.49 11.69 33.91
C GLU A 76 21.23 12.46 32.63
N ARG A 77 20.07 13.13 32.51
CA ARG A 77 19.77 14.02 31.37
C ARG A 77 20.77 15.17 31.32
N THR A 78 21.86 14.99 30.62
CA THR A 78 22.70 16.08 30.19
C THR A 78 22.12 16.69 28.93
N ASN A 79 21.42 17.80 29.07
CA ASN A 79 21.06 18.68 27.94
C ASN A 79 22.35 19.32 27.38
N SER A 80 23.17 18.55 26.71
CA SER A 80 24.43 19.01 26.12
C SER A 80 24.38 18.93 24.58
N HIS A 81 23.33 19.40 23.93
CA HIS A 81 23.56 19.94 22.61
C HIS A 81 23.94 21.42 22.79
N SER A 82 25.16 21.78 22.39
CA SER A 82 25.58 23.16 22.30
C SER A 82 24.56 23.86 21.39
N ARG A 83 23.79 24.80 21.98
CA ARG A 83 22.90 25.67 21.21
C ARG A 83 23.77 26.39 20.19
N GLY A 84 23.75 25.92 18.94
CA GLY A 84 24.33 26.61 17.82
C GLY A 84 23.77 28.03 17.70
N GLU A 85 24.42 28.88 16.90
CA GLU A 85 23.93 30.24 16.62
C GLU A 85 22.49 30.19 16.11
N ARG A 86 21.64 31.15 16.50
CA ARG A 86 20.27 31.25 15.97
C ARG A 86 20.31 31.31 14.43
N LEU A 87 19.40 30.58 13.79
CA LEU A 87 19.25 30.66 12.34
C LEU A 87 18.88 32.08 11.94
N LYS A 88 19.54 32.57 10.90
CA LYS A 88 19.27 33.91 10.35
C LYS A 88 18.23 33.77 9.24
N PRO A 89 17.19 34.67 9.23
CA PRO A 89 16.26 34.71 8.11
C PRO A 89 17.01 35.02 6.82
N VAL A 90 16.53 34.47 5.71
CA VAL A 90 17.00 34.84 4.38
C VAL A 90 16.33 36.16 4.01
N ASP A 91 17.11 37.10 3.42
CA ASP A 91 16.54 38.34 2.88
C ASP A 91 15.61 37.97 1.71
N HIS A 92 14.35 37.86 2.03
CA HIS A 92 13.29 37.48 1.10
C HIS A 92 12.56 38.77 0.66
N PRO A 93 12.24 38.95 -0.64
CA PRO A 93 11.55 40.13 -1.13
C PRO A 93 10.12 40.29 -0.58
N GLY A 94 9.79 39.55 0.45
CA GLY A 94 8.51 39.56 1.13
C GLY A 94 7.49 38.73 0.36
N LEU A 95 7.22 37.54 0.89
CA LEU A 95 6.03 36.73 0.54
C LEU A 95 4.80 37.43 1.16
N GLY A 96 4.70 38.78 0.97
CA GLY A 96 3.71 39.58 1.61
C GLY A 96 2.30 39.24 1.20
N GLU A 97 1.35 39.46 2.08
CA GLU A 97 -0.10 39.28 1.89
C GLU A 97 -0.66 39.94 0.63
N GLU A 98 0.08 40.85 0.00
CA GLU A 98 -0.27 41.56 -1.23
C GLU A 98 0.23 40.88 -2.53
N GLY A 99 0.94 39.73 -2.47
CA GLY A 99 1.32 38.95 -3.65
C GLY A 99 2.33 39.56 -4.60
N LYS A 100 3.13 40.52 -4.16
CA LYS A 100 4.21 41.13 -4.95
C LYS A 100 5.55 40.55 -4.55
N TYR A 101 5.90 39.44 -5.16
CA TYR A 101 7.18 38.74 -4.92
C TYR A 101 8.35 39.35 -5.72
N HIS A 102 8.08 40.10 -6.81
CA HIS A 102 9.08 40.73 -7.67
C HIS A 102 8.66 42.15 -8.05
N SER A 103 9.66 42.99 -8.37
CA SER A 103 9.36 44.16 -9.19
C SER A 103 8.92 43.67 -10.58
N GLU A 104 7.98 44.38 -11.23
CA GLU A 104 7.51 44.02 -12.58
C GLU A 104 8.67 43.99 -13.60
N GLU A 105 9.77 44.72 -13.33
CA GLU A 105 10.97 44.79 -14.15
C GLU A 105 11.87 43.56 -14.08
N ASP A 106 11.87 42.83 -12.95
CA ASP A 106 12.69 41.61 -12.74
C ASP A 106 11.92 40.30 -12.99
N ALA A 107 10.61 40.40 -13.18
CA ALA A 107 9.77 39.22 -13.37
C ALA A 107 9.90 38.68 -14.80
N ASN A 108 10.29 37.43 -14.94
CA ASN A 108 10.30 36.69 -16.22
C ASN A 108 9.30 35.53 -16.18
N PRO A 109 7.98 35.82 -16.18
CA PRO A 109 6.97 34.78 -16.04
C PRO A 109 6.93 33.84 -17.26
N LEU A 110 6.57 32.61 -17.03
CA LEU A 110 6.30 31.66 -18.12
C LEU A 110 5.20 32.20 -19.06
N PRO A 111 5.28 31.95 -20.38
CA PRO A 111 4.29 32.39 -21.34
C PRO A 111 2.87 32.01 -20.96
N ASP A 112 1.91 32.89 -21.19
CA ASP A 112 0.50 32.64 -20.96
C ASP A 112 0.04 31.42 -21.78
N GLY A 113 -0.69 30.48 -21.12
CA GLY A 113 -1.13 29.24 -21.73
C GLY A 113 -0.16 28.05 -21.53
N THR A 114 1.01 28.26 -20.92
CA THR A 114 1.89 27.17 -20.52
C THR A 114 1.18 26.27 -19.52
N VAL A 115 1.25 24.95 -19.72
CA VAL A 115 0.71 23.97 -18.76
C VAL A 115 1.63 23.94 -17.55
N LEU A 116 1.11 24.31 -16.39
CA LEU A 116 1.83 24.26 -15.12
C LEU A 116 1.72 22.85 -14.52
N THR A 117 2.86 22.16 -14.42
CA THR A 117 2.95 20.81 -13.86
C THR A 117 3.42 20.86 -12.43
N TYR A 118 2.73 20.13 -11.54
CA TYR A 118 3.03 20.07 -10.12
C TYR A 118 3.29 18.64 -9.66
N ALA A 119 4.33 18.46 -8.85
CA ALA A 119 4.53 17.25 -8.07
C ALA A 119 3.98 17.47 -6.65
N LEU A 120 3.04 16.62 -6.23
CA LEU A 120 2.56 16.62 -4.85
C LEU A 120 3.38 15.61 -4.05
N VAL A 121 4.22 16.12 -3.13
CA VAL A 121 5.21 15.34 -2.39
C VAL A 121 4.95 15.44 -0.89
N GLY A 122 5.22 14.39 -0.14
CA GLY A 122 5.13 14.40 1.32
C GLY A 122 5.24 13.00 1.91
N ASN A 123 5.41 12.94 3.23
CA ASN A 123 5.55 11.69 3.96
C ASN A 123 4.27 10.82 3.90
N GLN A 124 4.40 9.58 4.28
CA GLN A 124 3.22 8.73 4.49
C GLN A 124 2.35 9.34 5.62
N ASN A 125 1.03 9.28 5.46
CA ASN A 125 0.03 9.79 6.42
C ASN A 125 0.01 11.33 6.66
N CYS A 126 0.78 12.14 5.93
CA CYS A 126 0.74 13.60 6.05
C CYS A 126 -0.54 14.26 5.50
N GLY A 127 -1.46 13.49 4.91
CA GLY A 127 -2.71 14.00 4.32
C GLY A 127 -2.64 14.33 2.83
N LYS A 128 -1.63 13.82 2.11
CA LYS A 128 -1.37 14.07 0.69
C LYS A 128 -2.56 13.75 -0.21
N THR A 129 -3.11 12.55 -0.14
CA THR A 129 -4.28 12.14 -0.94
C THR A 129 -5.52 12.98 -0.62
N THR A 130 -5.68 13.42 0.63
CA THR A 130 -6.77 14.32 1.03
C THR A 130 -6.63 15.67 0.34
N LEU A 131 -5.43 16.25 0.35
CA LEU A 131 -5.17 17.52 -0.35
C LEU A 131 -5.33 17.35 -1.86
N PHE A 132 -4.81 16.29 -2.47
CA PHE A 132 -4.99 16.00 -3.89
C PHE A 132 -6.47 15.97 -4.30
N ASN A 133 -7.31 15.30 -3.50
CA ASN A 133 -8.76 15.26 -3.73
C ASN A 133 -9.44 16.62 -3.58
N GLN A 134 -8.95 17.48 -2.69
CA GLN A 134 -9.46 18.85 -2.55
C GLN A 134 -9.06 19.72 -3.75
N LEU A 135 -7.81 19.60 -4.21
CA LEU A 135 -7.29 20.34 -5.37
C LEU A 135 -8.00 19.95 -6.66
N THR A 136 -8.16 18.65 -6.93
CA THR A 136 -8.57 18.14 -8.25
C THR A 136 -10.06 17.74 -8.33
N GLY A 137 -10.67 17.34 -7.22
CA GLY A 137 -12.06 16.89 -7.19
C GLY A 137 -12.28 15.62 -8.01
N ALA A 138 -13.22 15.67 -8.96
CA ALA A 138 -13.58 14.56 -9.84
C ALA A 138 -12.67 14.42 -11.08
N ASN A 139 -11.79 15.37 -11.33
CA ASN A 139 -10.93 15.44 -12.52
C ASN A 139 -9.61 14.70 -12.27
N GLN A 140 -9.67 13.39 -12.12
CA GLN A 140 -8.52 12.54 -11.82
C GLN A 140 -8.36 11.43 -12.86
N HIS A 141 -7.12 11.16 -13.23
CA HIS A 141 -6.72 10.01 -14.04
C HIS A 141 -5.84 9.08 -13.20
N VAL A 142 -6.21 7.80 -13.14
CA VAL A 142 -5.44 6.78 -12.41
C VAL A 142 -4.76 5.86 -13.40
N GLY A 143 -3.45 5.72 -13.27
CA GLY A 143 -2.61 4.82 -14.05
C GLY A 143 -1.50 4.23 -13.18
N ASN A 144 -0.46 3.69 -13.80
CA ASN A 144 0.76 3.29 -13.11
C ASN A 144 1.92 4.12 -13.64
N PHE A 145 2.93 4.35 -12.80
CA PHE A 145 4.18 4.92 -13.28
C PHE A 145 4.85 3.97 -14.27
N PRO A 146 5.53 4.49 -15.30
CA PRO A 146 6.19 3.66 -16.33
C PRO A 146 7.16 2.64 -15.72
N GLY A 147 7.03 1.38 -16.14
CA GLY A 147 7.94 0.29 -15.74
C GLY A 147 7.77 -0.27 -14.33
N VAL A 148 6.89 0.29 -13.52
CA VAL A 148 6.64 -0.14 -12.14
C VAL A 148 5.14 -0.31 -11.86
N THR A 149 4.81 -0.97 -10.76
CA THR A 149 3.43 -1.24 -10.35
C THR A 149 2.91 -0.26 -9.30
N VAL A 150 3.53 0.91 -9.21
CA VAL A 150 3.14 2.01 -8.33
C VAL A 150 2.05 2.82 -9.01
N ASP A 151 0.96 3.09 -8.32
CA ASP A 151 -0.16 3.87 -8.85
C ASP A 151 0.25 5.33 -9.09
N ARG A 152 -0.08 5.85 -10.29
CA ARG A 152 0.05 7.25 -10.66
C ARG A 152 -1.34 7.88 -10.69
N LYS A 153 -1.51 9.00 -10.01
CA LYS A 153 -2.73 9.79 -10.05
C LYS A 153 -2.41 11.18 -10.55
N ASP A 154 -2.98 11.54 -11.67
CA ASP A 154 -2.87 12.87 -12.25
C ASP A 154 -4.23 13.56 -12.17
N GLY A 155 -4.23 14.88 -12.00
CA GLY A 155 -5.46 15.66 -11.97
C GLY A 155 -5.23 17.14 -12.27
N THR A 156 -6.29 17.79 -12.72
CA THR A 156 -6.29 19.24 -12.99
C THR A 156 -6.85 19.98 -11.79
N ILE A 157 -6.21 21.09 -11.37
CA ILE A 157 -6.69 21.93 -10.28
C ILE A 157 -8.03 22.55 -10.68
N LYS A 158 -9.00 22.52 -9.79
CA LYS A 158 -10.34 23.10 -9.99
C LYS A 158 -10.24 24.57 -10.33
N GLY A 159 -10.89 24.99 -11.42
CA GLY A 159 -10.88 26.38 -11.88
C GLY A 159 -9.66 26.78 -12.71
N TYR A 160 -8.63 25.89 -12.84
CA TYR A 160 -7.39 26.17 -13.56
C TYR A 160 -7.08 25.08 -14.59
N PRO A 161 -7.67 25.11 -15.78
CA PRO A 161 -7.58 24.01 -16.76
C PRO A 161 -6.15 23.77 -17.28
N ASN A 162 -5.26 24.78 -17.25
CA ASN A 162 -3.87 24.66 -17.68
C ASN A 162 -2.94 24.20 -16.55
N THR A 163 -3.43 23.36 -15.66
CA THR A 163 -2.64 22.79 -14.57
C THR A 163 -2.72 21.28 -14.57
N ASN A 164 -1.62 20.63 -14.20
CA ASN A 164 -1.59 19.18 -13.98
C ASN A 164 -0.85 18.88 -12.69
N VAL A 165 -1.52 18.23 -11.73
CA VAL A 165 -0.95 17.80 -10.46
C VAL A 165 -0.80 16.29 -10.47
N THR A 166 0.40 15.80 -10.20
CA THR A 166 0.68 14.37 -10.03
C THR A 166 0.85 14.07 -8.54
N ASP A 167 0.02 13.16 -8.00
CA ASP A 167 0.15 12.64 -6.64
C ASP A 167 1.27 11.58 -6.61
N LEU A 168 2.40 11.92 -5.98
CA LEU A 168 3.52 11.00 -5.83
C LEU A 168 3.31 10.08 -4.62
N PRO A 169 3.90 8.88 -4.61
CA PRO A 169 3.90 8.02 -3.42
C PRO A 169 4.37 8.74 -2.16
N GLY A 170 3.88 8.32 -0.99
CA GLY A 170 4.37 8.84 0.28
C GLY A 170 5.77 8.31 0.58
N ILE A 171 6.75 9.20 0.70
CA ILE A 171 8.16 8.87 0.91
C ILE A 171 8.71 9.61 2.11
N TYR A 172 9.77 9.08 2.69
CA TYR A 172 10.46 9.71 3.82
C TYR A 172 11.74 10.42 3.43
N SER A 173 12.35 9.99 2.32
CA SER A 173 13.57 10.59 1.78
C SER A 173 13.65 10.38 0.27
N MET A 174 14.57 11.09 -0.39
CA MET A 174 14.92 10.91 -1.81
C MET A 174 16.01 9.85 -2.03
N SER A 175 16.33 9.04 -1.01
CA SER A 175 17.28 7.95 -1.12
C SER A 175 16.63 6.72 -1.77
N PRO A 176 17.34 5.95 -2.62
CA PRO A 176 16.76 4.86 -3.40
C PRO A 176 16.61 3.56 -2.58
N TYR A 177 15.79 3.59 -1.53
CA TYR A 177 15.57 2.45 -0.64
C TYR A 177 14.36 1.59 -1.05
N SER A 178 13.24 2.22 -1.39
CA SER A 178 12.03 1.56 -1.84
C SER A 178 11.70 1.92 -3.29
N SER A 179 10.83 1.11 -3.94
CA SER A 179 10.32 1.44 -5.27
C SER A 179 9.55 2.76 -5.32
N GLU A 180 8.89 3.13 -4.23
CA GLU A 180 8.14 4.37 -4.07
C GLU A 180 9.06 5.59 -4.06
N GLU A 181 10.19 5.50 -3.34
CA GLU A 181 11.22 6.55 -3.29
C GLU A 181 11.93 6.72 -4.63
N ILE A 182 12.28 5.60 -5.28
CA ILE A 182 12.88 5.63 -6.62
C ILE A 182 11.94 6.29 -7.64
N VAL A 183 10.65 5.94 -7.62
CA VAL A 183 9.64 6.50 -8.53
C VAL A 183 9.47 8.00 -8.29
N SER A 184 9.33 8.42 -7.02
CA SER A 184 9.14 9.83 -6.68
C SER A 184 10.36 10.67 -7.05
N ARG A 185 11.56 10.16 -6.78
CA ARG A 185 12.83 10.80 -7.15
C ARG A 185 12.96 10.94 -8.67
N ASN A 186 12.77 9.84 -9.43
CA ASN A 186 12.89 9.87 -10.87
C ASN A 186 11.84 10.80 -11.50
N PHE A 187 10.60 10.82 -10.97
CA PHE A 187 9.59 11.76 -11.46
C PHE A 187 10.05 13.21 -11.32
N VAL A 188 10.60 13.59 -10.17
CA VAL A 188 11.06 14.96 -9.94
C VAL A 188 12.27 15.30 -10.79
N LEU A 189 13.23 14.36 -10.97
CA LEU A 189 14.45 14.58 -11.74
C LEU A 189 14.24 14.51 -13.27
N ASP A 190 13.37 13.62 -13.76
CA ASP A 190 13.21 13.37 -15.21
C ASP A 190 12.08 14.21 -15.83
N GLU A 191 10.95 14.36 -15.11
CA GLU A 191 9.76 15.07 -15.63
C GLU A 191 9.85 16.60 -15.40
N HIS A 192 10.79 17.06 -14.57
CA HIS A 192 11.02 18.49 -14.25
C HIS A 192 9.72 19.26 -14.01
N PRO A 193 8.94 18.97 -12.94
CA PRO A 193 7.72 19.68 -12.66
C PRO A 193 7.99 21.17 -12.49
N LYS A 194 7.04 22.02 -12.90
CA LYS A 194 7.18 23.47 -12.81
C LYS A 194 7.17 24.00 -11.37
N ALA A 195 6.54 23.24 -10.46
CA ALA A 195 6.67 23.46 -9.01
C ALA A 195 6.35 22.19 -8.23
N ILE A 196 6.80 22.17 -6.98
CA ILE A 196 6.50 21.13 -5.98
C ILE A 196 5.52 21.70 -4.96
N ILE A 197 4.47 20.95 -4.64
CA ILE A 197 3.62 21.17 -3.47
C ILE A 197 4.05 20.14 -2.43
N ASN A 198 4.82 20.57 -1.43
CA ASN A 198 5.31 19.70 -0.37
C ASN A 198 4.35 19.76 0.82
N ILE A 199 3.77 18.62 1.21
CA ILE A 199 2.89 18.52 2.36
C ILE A 199 3.66 18.05 3.57
N VAL A 200 3.59 18.82 4.63
CA VAL A 200 4.23 18.61 5.92
C VAL A 200 3.17 18.39 6.99
N ASP A 201 3.25 17.31 7.75
CA ASP A 201 2.41 17.09 8.93
C ASP A 201 2.94 17.94 10.09
N ALA A 202 2.19 18.96 10.48
CA ALA A 202 2.54 19.88 11.54
C ALA A 202 2.59 19.21 12.94
N THR A 203 1.95 18.06 13.12
CA THR A 203 1.96 17.29 14.37
C THR A 203 3.25 16.49 14.58
N ASN A 204 3.95 16.19 13.45
CA ASN A 204 5.23 15.46 13.41
C ASN A 204 6.23 16.22 12.53
N ILE A 205 6.37 17.51 12.78
CA ILE A 205 7.02 18.45 11.88
C ILE A 205 8.50 18.11 11.63
N GLU A 206 9.28 17.78 12.67
CA GLU A 206 10.70 17.47 12.55
C GLU A 206 10.93 16.32 11.58
N ARG A 207 10.10 15.30 11.66
CA ARG A 207 10.18 14.13 10.79
C ARG A 207 9.89 14.46 9.34
N ASN A 208 8.89 15.31 9.11
CA ASN A 208 8.47 15.67 7.77
C ASN A 208 9.42 16.65 7.10
N LEU A 209 10.07 17.53 7.86
CA LEU A 209 11.03 18.52 7.33
C LEU A 209 12.28 17.86 6.75
N TYR A 210 12.66 16.65 7.13
CA TYR A 210 13.81 15.96 6.54
C TYR A 210 13.67 15.81 5.02
N LEU A 211 12.50 15.37 4.56
CA LEU A 211 12.20 15.33 3.12
C LEU A 211 12.18 16.73 2.51
N THR A 212 11.62 17.71 3.23
CA THR A 212 11.61 19.12 2.79
C THR A 212 13.02 19.65 2.52
N MET A 213 14.00 19.33 3.39
CA MET A 213 15.39 19.73 3.18
C MET A 213 15.94 19.18 1.86
N GLN A 214 15.70 17.90 1.57
CA GLN A 214 16.15 17.29 0.32
C GLN A 214 15.46 17.88 -0.92
N LEU A 215 14.19 18.26 -0.81
CA LEU A 215 13.46 18.94 -1.88
C LEU A 215 14.00 20.36 -2.14
N LEU A 216 14.38 21.09 -1.10
CA LEU A 216 15.03 22.40 -1.22
C LEU A 216 16.39 22.32 -1.95
N GLU A 217 17.16 21.25 -1.73
CA GLU A 217 18.41 21.00 -2.44
C GLU A 217 18.20 20.74 -3.95
N MET A 218 16.98 20.37 -4.39
CA MET A 218 16.65 20.12 -5.79
C MET A 218 16.45 21.41 -6.62
N ASP A 219 16.44 22.57 -6.00
CA ASP A 219 16.33 23.88 -6.68
C ASP A 219 15.11 24.03 -7.61
N ILE A 220 14.01 23.36 -7.26
CA ILE A 220 12.75 23.44 -7.99
C ILE A 220 11.80 24.38 -7.23
N PRO A 221 11.04 25.27 -7.94
CA PRO A 221 10.02 26.10 -7.31
C PRO A 221 9.12 25.28 -6.38
N MET A 222 8.90 25.73 -5.14
CA MET A 222 8.20 24.92 -4.15
C MET A 222 7.36 25.76 -3.21
N VAL A 223 6.23 25.19 -2.77
CA VAL A 223 5.42 25.67 -1.65
C VAL A 223 5.30 24.58 -0.60
N VAL A 224 5.32 24.97 0.68
CA VAL A 224 5.12 24.05 1.82
C VAL A 224 3.69 24.20 2.32
N ALA A 225 2.89 23.15 2.21
CA ALA A 225 1.55 23.06 2.78
C ALA A 225 1.64 22.41 4.17
N LEU A 226 1.61 23.23 5.21
CA LEU A 226 1.71 22.79 6.61
C LEU A 226 0.34 22.29 7.09
N ASN A 227 0.12 20.98 6.99
CA ASN A 227 -1.17 20.36 7.22
C ASN A 227 -1.40 19.98 8.69
N MET A 228 -2.66 19.70 9.05
CA MET A 228 -3.10 19.34 10.40
C MET A 228 -2.91 20.47 11.44
N MET A 229 -2.92 21.72 10.98
CA MET A 229 -2.82 22.89 11.87
C MET A 229 -3.98 22.97 12.88
N ASP A 230 -5.15 22.43 12.51
CA ASP A 230 -6.29 22.33 13.42
C ASP A 230 -6.02 21.40 14.62
N GLU A 231 -5.22 20.35 14.46
CA GLU A 231 -4.79 19.47 15.58
C GLU A 231 -3.76 20.20 16.46
N VAL A 232 -2.79 20.89 15.86
CA VAL A 232 -1.79 21.68 16.61
C VAL A 232 -2.46 22.73 17.49
N ILE A 233 -3.35 23.55 16.90
CA ILE A 233 -4.10 24.59 17.62
C ILE A 233 -5.04 23.97 18.67
N GLY A 234 -5.72 22.87 18.33
CA GLY A 234 -6.61 22.15 19.23
C GLY A 234 -5.91 21.58 20.47
N ASN A 235 -4.62 21.35 20.40
CA ASN A 235 -3.76 20.90 21.49
C ASN A 235 -3.00 22.04 22.20
N HIS A 236 -3.32 23.30 21.90
CA HIS A 236 -2.66 24.48 22.43
C HIS A 236 -1.18 24.61 22.03
N GLY A 237 -0.79 24.01 20.92
CA GLY A 237 0.47 24.28 20.24
C GLY A 237 0.33 25.48 19.31
N SER A 238 1.45 26.05 18.88
CA SER A 238 1.49 27.08 17.85
C SER A 238 2.74 26.94 17.01
N ILE A 239 2.66 27.37 15.74
CA ILE A 239 3.79 27.44 14.83
C ILE A 239 3.85 28.88 14.31
N ASP A 240 5.01 29.51 14.42
CA ASP A 240 5.27 30.80 13.81
C ASP A 240 5.60 30.58 12.32
N VAL A 241 4.55 30.62 11.52
CA VAL A 241 4.61 30.34 10.08
C VAL A 241 5.47 31.38 9.36
N ASN A 242 5.38 32.66 9.73
CA ASN A 242 6.14 33.72 9.08
C ASN A 242 7.64 33.59 9.32
N THR A 243 8.04 33.28 10.57
CA THR A 243 9.45 33.01 10.87
C THR A 243 9.92 31.74 10.18
N MET A 244 9.11 30.68 10.12
CA MET A 244 9.44 29.46 9.41
C MET A 244 9.65 29.68 7.92
N GLU A 245 8.79 30.45 7.27
CA GLU A 245 8.90 30.86 5.88
C GLU A 245 10.21 31.62 5.61
N ALA A 246 10.51 32.61 6.44
CA ALA A 246 11.76 33.38 6.34
C ALA A 246 13.01 32.53 6.55
N LEU A 247 12.95 31.49 7.39
CA LEU A 247 14.07 30.59 7.65
C LEU A 247 14.22 29.51 6.58
N LEU A 248 13.13 29.02 5.98
CA LEU A 248 13.15 28.04 4.88
C LEU A 248 13.39 28.68 3.51
N GLY A 249 13.02 29.95 3.34
CA GLY A 249 13.14 30.68 2.07
C GLY A 249 12.17 30.20 0.98
N VAL A 250 11.01 29.67 1.38
CA VAL A 250 9.90 29.24 0.51
C VAL A 250 8.56 29.53 1.19
N PRO A 251 7.46 29.74 0.44
CA PRO A 251 6.14 29.94 1.02
C PRO A 251 5.70 28.78 1.91
N VAL A 252 5.22 29.09 3.10
CA VAL A 252 4.69 28.13 4.07
C VAL A 252 3.24 28.47 4.38
N ILE A 253 2.30 27.62 3.98
CA ILE A 253 0.87 27.88 4.09
C ILE A 253 0.26 26.91 5.10
N PRO A 254 -0.32 27.42 6.21
CA PRO A 254 -1.00 26.59 7.20
C PRO A 254 -2.35 26.10 6.66
N ILE A 255 -2.59 24.80 6.68
CA ILE A 255 -3.81 24.19 6.16
C ILE A 255 -4.42 23.14 7.09
N SER A 256 -5.70 22.86 6.88
CA SER A 256 -6.36 21.63 7.29
C SER A 256 -7.02 21.00 6.05
N ALA A 257 -6.33 20.06 5.41
CA ALA A 257 -6.86 19.42 4.20
C ALA A 257 -8.17 18.65 4.49
N ALA A 258 -8.34 18.11 5.68
CA ALA A 258 -9.55 17.41 6.10
C ALA A 258 -10.77 18.34 6.17
N LYS A 259 -10.58 19.60 6.61
CA LYS A 259 -11.61 20.62 6.71
C LYS A 259 -11.71 21.52 5.47
N ASN A 260 -10.79 21.37 4.53
CA ASN A 260 -10.64 22.24 3.35
C ASN A 260 -10.35 23.72 3.72
N GLU A 261 -9.57 23.93 4.79
CA GLU A 261 -9.12 25.25 5.23
C GLU A 261 -7.72 25.56 4.68
N GLY A 262 -7.47 26.76 4.16
CA GLY A 262 -6.19 27.21 3.61
C GLY A 262 -5.83 26.63 2.22
N VAL A 263 -6.65 25.74 1.64
CA VAL A 263 -6.33 25.06 0.35
C VAL A 263 -6.32 26.05 -0.82
N ASP A 264 -7.23 27.03 -0.84
CA ASP A 264 -7.26 28.07 -1.88
C ASP A 264 -6.00 28.95 -1.84
N GLU A 265 -5.41 29.13 -0.67
CA GLU A 265 -4.18 29.86 -0.48
C GLU A 265 -2.98 29.07 -1.03
N VAL A 266 -2.91 27.77 -0.77
CA VAL A 266 -1.92 26.88 -1.40
C VAL A 266 -1.99 26.97 -2.93
N ILE A 267 -3.21 26.96 -3.50
CA ILE A 267 -3.40 27.08 -4.96
C ILE A 267 -2.84 28.40 -5.47
N ARG A 268 -3.15 29.52 -4.82
CA ARG A 268 -2.68 30.85 -5.24
C ARG A 268 -1.15 30.94 -5.23
N HIS A 269 -0.52 30.51 -4.13
CA HIS A 269 0.94 30.49 -4.00
C HIS A 269 1.60 29.52 -4.98
N ALA A 270 1.07 28.31 -5.14
CA ALA A 270 1.59 27.34 -6.09
C ALA A 270 1.54 27.84 -7.54
N LEU A 271 0.44 28.49 -7.94
CA LEU A 271 0.31 29.11 -9.28
C LEU A 271 1.32 30.22 -9.48
N HIS A 272 1.51 31.08 -8.46
CA HIS A 272 2.45 32.20 -8.51
C HIS A 272 3.90 31.67 -8.66
N VAL A 273 4.33 30.84 -7.72
CA VAL A 273 5.68 30.26 -7.70
C VAL A 273 6.01 29.48 -9.00
N ALA A 274 5.02 28.72 -9.54
CA ALA A 274 5.21 28.00 -10.81
C ALA A 274 5.26 28.96 -12.01
N LYS A 275 4.44 30.02 -12.04
CA LYS A 275 4.40 30.99 -13.16
C LYS A 275 5.68 31.79 -13.25
N TYR A 276 6.20 32.24 -12.11
CA TYR A 276 7.40 33.07 -12.03
C TYR A 276 8.69 32.28 -11.85
N GLN A 277 8.61 30.94 -11.73
CA GLN A 277 9.75 30.02 -11.53
C GLN A 277 10.61 30.43 -10.32
N GLU A 278 9.94 30.76 -9.20
CA GLU A 278 10.61 31.16 -7.97
C GLU A 278 11.28 29.98 -7.28
N ARG A 279 12.60 30.00 -7.26
CA ARG A 279 13.39 28.93 -6.66
C ARG A 279 13.57 29.12 -5.15
N PRO A 280 13.82 28.05 -4.38
CA PRO A 280 14.11 28.15 -2.97
C PRO A 280 15.32 29.05 -2.71
N LEU A 281 15.17 30.01 -1.79
CA LEU A 281 16.24 30.95 -1.46
C LEU A 281 17.28 30.35 -0.51
N ARG A 282 16.92 29.27 0.19
CA ARG A 282 17.82 28.54 1.08
C ARG A 282 18.02 27.11 0.58
N GLN A 283 19.28 26.78 0.31
CA GLN A 283 19.71 25.43 -0.04
C GLN A 283 20.85 24.98 0.87
N ASP A 284 21.54 25.89 1.56
CA ASP A 284 22.63 25.61 2.49
C ASP A 284 22.12 25.53 3.93
N PHE A 285 22.24 24.35 4.52
CA PHE A 285 21.81 24.03 5.88
C PHE A 285 22.98 23.85 6.85
N CYS A 286 24.21 24.04 6.35
CA CYS A 286 25.41 23.81 7.14
C CYS A 286 25.57 24.82 8.26
N ASP A 287 25.98 24.37 9.44
CA ASP A 287 26.53 25.23 10.46
C ASP A 287 28.03 25.45 10.21
N LYS A 288 28.41 26.72 9.95
CA LYS A 288 29.81 27.07 9.68
C LYS A 288 30.68 27.04 10.93
N SER A 289 30.06 27.03 12.11
CA SER A 289 30.76 26.94 13.39
C SER A 289 31.03 25.51 13.83
N ASP A 290 30.32 24.53 13.26
CA ASP A 290 30.45 23.12 13.60
C ASP A 290 31.72 22.53 12.96
N HIS A 291 32.69 22.11 13.80
CA HIS A 291 34.01 21.56 13.36
C HIS A 291 34.67 22.43 12.26
N ASP A 292 34.73 23.75 12.50
CA ASP A 292 35.23 24.74 11.55
C ASP A 292 34.53 24.67 10.16
N GLY A 293 33.27 24.21 10.11
CA GLY A 293 32.52 24.07 8.88
C GLY A 293 32.97 22.92 7.98
N ALA A 294 33.41 21.82 8.54
CA ALA A 294 33.92 20.67 7.79
C ALA A 294 32.93 20.16 6.72
N VAL A 295 31.64 19.99 7.07
CA VAL A 295 30.59 19.58 6.11
C VAL A 295 30.37 20.66 5.04
N HIS A 296 30.36 21.93 5.42
CA HIS A 296 30.20 23.04 4.49
C HIS A 296 31.32 23.06 3.45
N ARG A 297 32.59 22.96 3.91
CA ARG A 297 33.77 22.94 2.99
C ARG A 297 33.71 21.72 2.07
N CYS A 298 33.34 20.54 2.60
CA CYS A 298 33.20 19.33 1.81
C CYS A 298 32.18 19.49 0.69
N ILE A 299 30.96 19.93 1.03
CA ILE A 299 29.89 20.11 0.03
C ILE A 299 30.31 21.14 -1.02
N HIS A 300 30.89 22.28 -0.64
CA HIS A 300 31.36 23.28 -1.59
C HIS A 300 32.50 22.78 -2.50
N ALA A 301 33.45 22.04 -1.96
CA ALA A 301 34.51 21.45 -2.76
C ALA A 301 33.96 20.44 -3.77
N VAL A 302 33.01 19.61 -3.37
CA VAL A 302 32.35 18.64 -4.26
C VAL A 302 31.50 19.34 -5.30
N ILE A 303 30.76 20.41 -4.95
CA ILE A 303 30.01 21.23 -5.92
C ILE A 303 30.94 21.69 -7.05
N HIS A 304 32.09 22.30 -6.72
CA HIS A 304 33.05 22.74 -7.74
C HIS A 304 33.64 21.62 -8.57
N LEU A 305 33.75 20.41 -7.99
CA LEU A 305 34.28 19.25 -8.71
C LEU A 305 33.29 18.70 -9.73
N ILE A 306 31.93 18.76 -9.44
CA ILE A 306 30.92 18.07 -10.25
C ILE A 306 30.02 19.03 -11.03
N GLU A 307 30.20 20.36 -10.94
CA GLU A 307 29.30 21.36 -11.51
C GLU A 307 29.06 21.12 -13.01
N ASP A 308 30.12 20.98 -13.81
CA ASP A 308 30.03 20.74 -15.25
C ASP A 308 29.30 19.42 -15.57
N HIS A 309 29.60 18.36 -14.82
CA HIS A 309 28.97 17.05 -14.97
C HIS A 309 27.48 17.07 -14.59
N ALA A 310 27.14 17.80 -13.52
CA ALA A 310 25.76 17.94 -13.07
C ALA A 310 24.93 18.75 -14.07
N GLU A 311 25.50 19.82 -14.68
CA GLU A 311 24.84 20.59 -15.74
C GLU A 311 24.61 19.74 -16.99
N GLU A 312 25.61 18.94 -17.43
CA GLU A 312 25.45 18.02 -18.57
C GLU A 312 24.38 16.98 -18.31
N ALA A 313 24.34 16.43 -17.09
CA ALA A 313 23.34 15.46 -16.65
C ALA A 313 21.96 16.10 -16.32
N LYS A 314 21.85 17.44 -16.34
CA LYS A 314 20.66 18.22 -15.91
C LYS A 314 20.23 17.90 -14.48
N LEU A 315 21.18 17.63 -13.60
CA LEU A 315 20.94 17.40 -12.19
C LEU A 315 21.08 18.70 -11.38
N PRO A 316 20.24 18.92 -10.36
CA PRO A 316 20.45 20.02 -9.40
C PRO A 316 21.80 19.83 -8.69
N VAL A 317 22.72 20.80 -8.86
CA VAL A 317 24.13 20.64 -8.47
C VAL A 317 24.30 20.32 -6.99
N ARG A 318 23.56 21.01 -6.11
CA ARG A 318 23.67 20.77 -4.66
C ARG A 318 23.14 19.41 -4.26
N PHE A 319 21.98 19.00 -4.80
CA PHE A 319 21.44 17.66 -4.58
C PHE A 319 22.41 16.58 -5.09
N ALA A 320 23.00 16.77 -6.28
CA ALA A 320 23.98 15.87 -6.83
C ALA A 320 25.23 15.78 -5.93
N ALA A 321 25.71 16.92 -5.38
CA ALA A 321 26.86 16.94 -4.48
C ALA A 321 26.59 16.20 -3.16
N THR A 322 25.48 16.46 -2.49
CA THR A 322 25.15 15.76 -1.24
C THR A 322 24.96 14.27 -1.47
N LYS A 323 24.33 13.86 -2.58
CA LYS A 323 24.17 12.43 -2.93
C LYS A 323 25.47 11.76 -3.37
N ALA A 324 26.39 12.47 -4.04
CA ALA A 324 27.72 11.97 -4.36
C ALA A 324 28.55 11.75 -3.09
N ILE A 325 28.49 12.66 -2.11
CA ILE A 325 29.13 12.51 -0.80
C ILE A 325 28.55 11.27 -0.08
N GLU A 326 27.21 11.10 -0.06
CA GLU A 326 26.54 9.92 0.52
C GLU A 326 26.92 8.61 -0.21
N GLY A 327 27.50 8.68 -1.41
CA GLY A 327 27.87 7.52 -2.23
C GLY A 327 26.69 6.89 -2.97
N ASP A 328 25.69 7.68 -3.35
CA ASP A 328 24.52 7.21 -4.10
C ASP A 328 24.92 6.69 -5.49
N PRO A 329 24.79 5.38 -5.77
CA PRO A 329 25.28 4.80 -7.02
C PRO A 329 24.53 5.33 -8.25
N LEU A 330 23.26 5.71 -8.12
CA LEU A 330 22.47 6.20 -9.25
C LEU A 330 22.92 7.61 -9.67
N ILE A 331 23.30 8.45 -8.74
CA ILE A 331 23.84 9.79 -9.04
C ILE A 331 25.26 9.68 -9.59
N LEU A 332 26.13 8.85 -8.99
CA LEU A 332 27.49 8.64 -9.46
C LEU A 332 27.51 8.10 -10.90
N GLU A 333 26.59 7.20 -11.25
CA GLU A 333 26.44 6.71 -12.63
C GLU A 333 26.01 7.80 -13.61
N GLN A 334 25.12 8.71 -13.19
CA GLN A 334 24.66 9.82 -14.02
C GLN A 334 25.70 10.92 -14.21
N LEU A 335 26.51 11.19 -13.18
CA LEU A 335 27.59 12.18 -13.24
C LEU A 335 28.73 11.76 -14.14
N LYS A 336 28.96 10.46 -14.37
CA LYS A 336 30.01 9.89 -15.25
C LYS A 336 31.40 10.46 -14.95
N LEU A 337 31.74 10.63 -13.67
CA LEU A 337 33.06 11.11 -13.24
C LEU A 337 34.16 10.18 -13.71
N ASP A 338 35.34 10.76 -14.07
CA ASP A 338 36.53 9.99 -14.37
C ASP A 338 37.19 9.43 -13.08
N GLN A 339 38.21 8.57 -13.23
CA GLN A 339 38.85 7.96 -12.07
C GLN A 339 39.57 8.98 -11.19
N ASN A 340 40.15 10.04 -11.77
CA ASN A 340 40.82 11.08 -11.00
C ASN A 340 39.83 11.93 -10.20
N GLU A 341 38.68 12.21 -10.79
CA GLU A 341 37.60 12.93 -10.13
C GLU A 341 36.97 12.11 -8.99
N LEU A 342 36.78 10.79 -9.20
CA LEU A 342 36.37 9.87 -8.14
C LEU A 342 37.39 9.80 -6.99
N ASP A 343 38.67 9.73 -7.30
CA ASP A 343 39.72 9.73 -6.30
C ASP A 343 39.79 11.07 -5.54
N MET A 344 39.54 12.20 -6.22
CA MET A 344 39.47 13.52 -5.60
C MET A 344 38.24 13.64 -4.71
N LEU A 345 37.06 13.20 -5.19
CA LEU A 345 35.82 13.13 -4.39
C LEU A 345 36.06 12.35 -3.10
N GLU A 346 36.65 11.15 -3.22
CA GLU A 346 36.91 10.31 -2.06
C GLU A 346 37.90 10.97 -1.08
N HIS A 347 38.94 11.68 -1.57
CA HIS A 347 39.87 12.41 -0.73
C HIS A 347 39.19 13.55 0.05
N ILE A 348 38.34 14.34 -0.61
CA ILE A 348 37.57 15.43 0.03
C ILE A 348 36.65 14.86 1.13
N VAL A 349 35.99 13.77 0.83
CA VAL A 349 35.04 13.12 1.77
C VAL A 349 35.79 12.53 2.96
N GLN A 350 36.92 11.82 2.75
CA GLN A 350 37.74 11.27 3.84
C GLN A 350 38.31 12.35 4.76
N GLN A 351 38.64 13.53 4.23
CA GLN A 351 39.03 14.65 5.05
C GLN A 351 37.90 15.07 5.99
N MET A 352 36.70 15.24 5.49
CA MET A 352 35.52 15.57 6.31
C MET A 352 35.23 14.50 7.37
N GLU A 353 35.27 13.21 6.99
CA GLU A 353 35.06 12.10 7.94
C GLU A 353 36.11 12.11 9.07
N THR A 354 37.36 12.45 8.76
CA THR A 354 38.41 12.55 9.76
C THR A 354 38.22 13.74 10.70
N GLU A 355 37.80 14.89 10.16
CA GLU A 355 37.56 16.11 10.96
C GLU A 355 36.30 15.98 11.86
N ARG A 356 35.26 15.25 11.39
CA ARG A 356 34.01 15.05 12.12
C ARG A 356 33.99 13.83 13.05
N GLU A 357 34.91 12.91 12.87
CA GLU A 357 34.96 11.60 13.53
C GLU A 357 33.68 10.75 13.31
N VAL A 358 32.93 11.06 12.24
CA VAL A 358 31.73 10.34 11.79
C VAL A 358 31.78 10.09 10.29
N ASP A 359 31.11 9.05 9.84
CA ASP A 359 31.07 8.74 8.40
C ASP A 359 30.21 9.75 7.61
N ARG A 360 30.47 9.78 6.29
CA ARG A 360 29.87 10.71 5.32
C ARG A 360 28.34 10.78 5.36
N SER A 361 27.69 9.63 5.38
CA SER A 361 26.22 9.59 5.38
C SER A 361 25.63 10.11 6.69
N ALA A 362 26.27 9.76 7.82
CA ALA A 362 25.86 10.27 9.13
C ALA A 362 26.11 11.78 9.24
N ALA A 363 27.23 12.29 8.71
CA ALA A 363 27.54 13.73 8.73
C ALA A 363 26.53 14.56 7.95
N ILE A 364 26.08 14.09 6.77
CA ILE A 364 25.05 14.76 5.97
C ILE A 364 23.67 14.69 6.64
N ALA A 365 23.29 13.54 7.22
CA ALA A 365 22.04 13.40 7.95
C ALA A 365 22.02 14.29 9.20
N ASP A 366 23.10 14.31 9.97
CA ASP A 366 23.27 15.15 11.17
C ASP A 366 23.14 16.64 10.84
N MET A 367 23.78 17.12 9.79
CA MET A 367 23.65 18.49 9.30
C MET A 367 22.16 18.87 9.06
N ARG A 368 21.37 17.98 8.42
CA ARG A 368 19.96 18.25 8.16
C ARG A 368 19.13 18.24 9.45
N PHE A 369 19.34 17.28 10.34
CA PHE A 369 18.62 17.20 11.60
C PHE A 369 18.95 18.35 12.55
N ASP A 370 20.22 18.77 12.64
CA ASP A 370 20.62 19.93 13.43
C ASP A 370 19.92 21.22 12.93
N PHE A 371 19.86 21.42 11.62
CA PHE A 371 19.10 22.54 11.06
C PHE A 371 17.60 22.47 11.40
N ILE A 372 16.99 21.28 11.27
CA ILE A 372 15.57 21.07 11.60
C ILE A 372 15.29 21.33 13.07
N GLU A 373 16.14 20.84 13.97
CA GLU A 373 15.99 21.09 15.42
C GLU A 373 16.04 22.59 15.73
N ARG A 374 17.03 23.30 15.22
CA ARG A 374 17.14 24.75 15.39
C ARG A 374 15.98 25.52 14.79
N LEU A 375 15.47 25.10 13.64
CA LEU A 375 14.28 25.67 13.00
C LEU A 375 13.06 25.48 13.90
N CYS A 376 12.83 24.26 14.36
CA CYS A 376 11.68 23.93 15.22
C CYS A 376 11.77 24.60 16.59
N GLU A 377 12.95 24.71 17.20
CA GLU A 377 13.13 25.46 18.45
C GLU A 377 12.75 26.93 18.33
N GLN A 378 12.98 27.55 17.17
CA GLN A 378 12.66 28.96 16.94
C GLN A 378 11.20 29.19 16.53
N THR A 379 10.54 28.23 15.90
CA THR A 379 9.24 28.43 15.26
C THR A 379 8.09 27.62 15.84
N VAL A 380 8.38 26.52 16.58
CA VAL A 380 7.37 25.58 17.03
C VAL A 380 7.24 25.59 18.55
N VAL A 381 6.04 25.89 19.05
CA VAL A 381 5.70 25.69 20.45
C VAL A 381 4.90 24.40 20.58
N LYS A 382 5.58 23.33 21.01
CA LYS A 382 4.93 22.03 21.21
C LYS A 382 4.01 22.04 22.43
N PRO A 383 2.81 21.43 22.32
CA PRO A 383 1.98 21.17 23.49
C PRO A 383 2.69 20.17 24.42
N LYS A 384 2.50 20.34 25.73
CA LYS A 384 3.10 19.42 26.74
C LYS A 384 2.66 17.97 26.55
N GLU A 385 1.40 17.75 26.14
CA GLU A 385 0.83 16.45 25.79
C GLU A 385 -0.23 16.63 24.71
N SER A 386 -0.14 15.87 23.60
CA SER A 386 -1.20 15.81 22.58
C SER A 386 -2.34 14.91 23.06
N LYS A 387 -3.57 15.41 23.01
CA LYS A 387 -4.78 14.65 23.38
C LYS A 387 -4.92 13.38 22.52
N GLU A 388 -4.58 13.50 21.25
CA GLU A 388 -4.61 12.40 20.28
C GLU A 388 -3.60 11.31 20.65
N ARG A 389 -2.39 11.71 21.05
CA ARG A 389 -1.35 10.77 21.49
C ARG A 389 -1.76 10.05 22.77
N VAL A 390 -2.21 10.77 23.80
CA VAL A 390 -2.67 10.17 25.07
C VAL A 390 -3.85 9.21 24.84
N ARG A 391 -4.78 9.58 23.93
CA ARG A 391 -5.88 8.70 23.53
C ARG A 391 -5.37 7.46 22.82
N SER A 392 -4.43 7.61 21.87
CA SER A 392 -3.83 6.52 21.13
C SER A 392 -3.10 5.55 22.04
N GLU A 393 -2.30 6.03 22.99
CA GLU A 393 -1.61 5.21 23.99
C GLU A 393 -2.58 4.40 24.87
N LYS A 394 -3.72 5.02 25.28
CA LYS A 394 -4.76 4.31 26.04
C LYS A 394 -5.42 3.19 25.24
N ILE A 395 -5.70 3.43 23.95
CA ILE A 395 -6.26 2.43 23.04
C ILE A 395 -5.23 1.33 22.79
N ASP A 396 -3.97 1.69 22.56
CA ASP A 396 -2.89 0.76 22.29
C ASP A 396 -2.59 -0.18 23.46
N LYS A 397 -2.80 0.25 24.72
CA LYS A 397 -2.70 -0.66 25.89
C LYS A 397 -3.60 -1.90 25.75
N ILE A 398 -4.72 -1.77 25.04
CA ILE A 398 -5.66 -2.87 24.81
C ILE A 398 -5.36 -3.55 23.44
N LEU A 399 -5.28 -2.78 22.37
CA LEU A 399 -5.18 -3.31 21.01
C LEU A 399 -3.80 -3.87 20.65
N THR A 400 -2.74 -3.41 21.32
CA THR A 400 -1.37 -3.93 21.15
C THR A 400 -0.81 -4.57 22.44
N GLY A 401 -1.67 -4.82 23.44
CA GLY A 401 -1.27 -5.44 24.71
C GLY A 401 -0.82 -6.89 24.51
N LYS A 402 0.14 -7.35 25.33
CA LYS A 402 0.79 -8.66 25.24
C LYS A 402 -0.17 -9.85 25.10
N TYR A 403 -1.30 -9.82 25.80
CA TYR A 403 -2.29 -10.91 25.82
C TYR A 403 -3.59 -10.54 25.11
N THR A 404 -3.86 -9.27 24.89
CA THR A 404 -5.12 -8.75 24.36
C THR A 404 -5.08 -8.51 22.86
N ALA A 405 -3.91 -8.26 22.28
CA ALA A 405 -3.76 -7.89 20.88
C ALA A 405 -4.39 -8.91 19.92
N ILE A 406 -4.03 -10.19 20.02
CA ILE A 406 -4.54 -11.23 19.12
C ILE A 406 -6.03 -11.49 19.34
N PRO A 407 -6.55 -11.66 20.57
CA PRO A 407 -7.99 -11.79 20.79
C PRO A 407 -8.80 -10.59 20.31
N CYS A 408 -8.35 -9.36 20.55
CA CYS A 408 -9.01 -8.15 20.04
C CYS A 408 -9.02 -8.11 18.53
N PHE A 409 -7.90 -8.43 17.89
CA PHE A 409 -7.79 -8.50 16.44
C PHE A 409 -8.78 -9.53 15.85
N ILE A 410 -8.81 -10.74 16.39
CA ILE A 410 -9.76 -11.78 15.94
C ILE A 410 -11.20 -11.30 16.17
N GLY A 411 -11.51 -10.70 17.32
CA GLY A 411 -12.84 -10.18 17.64
C GLY A 411 -13.30 -9.10 16.67
N ILE A 412 -12.44 -8.13 16.34
CA ILE A 412 -12.73 -7.08 15.36
C ILE A 412 -12.95 -7.68 13.97
N MET A 413 -12.10 -8.61 13.52
CA MET A 413 -12.26 -9.25 12.22
C MET A 413 -13.54 -10.08 12.12
N VAL A 414 -13.87 -10.84 13.16
CA VAL A 414 -15.15 -11.60 13.24
C VAL A 414 -16.32 -10.63 13.17
N LEU A 415 -16.29 -9.51 13.88
CA LEU A 415 -17.32 -8.49 13.84
C LEU A 415 -17.47 -7.87 12.45
N VAL A 416 -16.37 -7.48 11.82
CA VAL A 416 -16.35 -6.93 10.46
C VAL A 416 -16.95 -7.92 9.46
N PHE A 417 -16.53 -9.16 9.50
CA PHE A 417 -17.07 -10.20 8.60
C PHE A 417 -18.54 -10.51 8.90
N TYR A 418 -18.94 -10.58 10.17
CA TYR A 418 -20.33 -10.81 10.53
C TYR A 418 -21.23 -9.69 10.01
N LEU A 419 -20.86 -8.43 10.22
CA LEU A 419 -21.63 -7.29 9.73
C LEU A 419 -21.66 -7.24 8.18
N THR A 420 -20.55 -7.55 7.53
CA THR A 420 -20.46 -7.55 6.07
C THR A 420 -21.31 -8.65 5.43
N PHE A 421 -21.19 -9.89 5.93
CA PHE A 421 -21.78 -11.04 5.23
C PHE A 421 -23.16 -11.47 5.75
N ASN A 422 -23.50 -11.14 7.00
CA ASN A 422 -24.78 -11.60 7.58
C ASN A 422 -25.77 -10.47 7.86
N VAL A 423 -25.33 -9.22 7.98
CA VAL A 423 -26.21 -8.12 8.35
C VAL A 423 -26.34 -7.12 7.20
N ILE A 424 -25.35 -6.24 7.05
CA ILE A 424 -25.44 -5.10 6.11
C ILE A 424 -25.33 -5.58 4.65
N GLY A 425 -24.28 -6.33 4.34
CA GLY A 425 -24.05 -6.79 2.98
C GLY A 425 -25.12 -7.74 2.49
N ALA A 426 -25.56 -8.72 3.31
CA ALA A 426 -26.63 -9.63 2.96
C ALA A 426 -27.98 -8.93 2.73
N PHE A 427 -28.31 -7.94 3.57
CA PHE A 427 -29.54 -7.14 3.40
C PHE A 427 -29.53 -6.36 2.08
N LEU A 428 -28.43 -5.66 1.80
CA LEU A 428 -28.29 -4.89 0.57
C LEU A 428 -28.21 -5.79 -0.67
N GLN A 429 -27.57 -6.96 -0.55
CA GLN A 429 -27.53 -7.98 -1.61
C GLN A 429 -28.94 -8.45 -1.95
N GLY A 430 -29.76 -8.81 -0.96
CA GLY A 430 -31.13 -9.26 -1.19
C GLY A 430 -32.00 -8.22 -1.90
N ILE A 431 -31.81 -6.92 -1.61
CA ILE A 431 -32.48 -5.84 -2.33
C ILE A 431 -32.06 -5.80 -3.80
N LEU A 432 -30.74 -5.92 -4.05
CA LEU A 432 -30.20 -5.88 -5.41
C LEU A 432 -30.61 -7.10 -6.23
N GLU A 433 -30.62 -8.29 -5.63
CA GLU A 433 -31.10 -9.54 -6.25
C GLU A 433 -32.56 -9.43 -6.65
N MET A 434 -33.46 -8.94 -5.77
CA MET A 434 -34.84 -8.68 -6.14
C MET A 434 -34.98 -7.72 -7.32
N GLY A 435 -34.11 -6.67 -7.38
CA GLY A 435 -34.08 -5.74 -8.51
C GLY A 435 -33.63 -6.41 -9.81
N ILE A 436 -32.58 -7.22 -9.77
CA ILE A 436 -32.06 -7.95 -10.94
C ILE A 436 -33.09 -8.96 -11.45
N ASP A 437 -33.72 -9.72 -10.53
CA ASP A 437 -34.75 -10.69 -10.88
C ASP A 437 -35.98 -10.02 -11.52
N GLN A 438 -36.38 -8.86 -11.01
CA GLN A 438 -37.48 -8.10 -11.61
C GLN A 438 -37.13 -7.61 -13.01
N LEU A 439 -35.91 -7.11 -13.22
CA LEU A 439 -35.43 -6.69 -14.53
C LEU A 439 -35.31 -7.87 -15.49
N SER A 440 -34.86 -9.03 -15.04
CA SER A 440 -34.78 -10.27 -15.81
C SER A 440 -36.17 -10.72 -16.29
N ARG A 441 -37.15 -10.75 -15.38
CA ARG A 441 -38.56 -11.09 -15.73
C ARG A 441 -39.16 -10.09 -16.70
N MET A 442 -38.90 -8.79 -16.55
CA MET A 442 -39.38 -7.78 -17.49
C MET A 442 -38.73 -7.95 -18.88
N ALA A 443 -37.43 -8.25 -18.92
CA ALA A 443 -36.72 -8.52 -20.16
C ALA A 443 -37.26 -9.78 -20.84
N GLU A 444 -37.50 -10.87 -20.10
CA GLU A 444 -38.07 -12.11 -20.61
C GLU A 444 -39.47 -11.89 -21.19
N ALA A 445 -40.35 -11.21 -20.45
CA ALA A 445 -41.68 -10.87 -20.93
C ALA A 445 -41.64 -10.00 -22.19
N GLY A 446 -40.72 -9.04 -22.28
CA GLY A 446 -40.50 -8.22 -23.47
C GLY A 446 -40.00 -9.03 -24.66
N LEU A 447 -39.07 -9.94 -24.49
CA LEU A 447 -38.54 -10.81 -25.53
C LEU A 447 -39.63 -11.77 -26.08
N ILE A 448 -40.48 -12.31 -25.18
CA ILE A 448 -41.63 -13.14 -25.57
C ILE A 448 -42.64 -12.32 -26.37
N ALA A 449 -42.98 -11.10 -25.93
CA ALA A 449 -43.91 -10.21 -26.62
C ALA A 449 -43.41 -9.81 -28.02
N LEU A 450 -42.12 -9.73 -28.21
CA LEU A 450 -41.47 -9.43 -29.53
C LEU A 450 -41.25 -10.68 -30.40
N ASN A 451 -41.69 -11.88 -29.97
CA ASN A 451 -41.50 -13.17 -30.65
C ASN A 451 -40.01 -13.40 -31.01
N VAL A 452 -39.09 -13.07 -30.11
CA VAL A 452 -37.67 -13.27 -30.34
C VAL A 452 -37.35 -14.75 -30.30
N ASN A 453 -36.40 -15.20 -31.17
CA ASN A 453 -35.93 -16.58 -31.23
C ASN A 453 -35.46 -17.09 -29.85
N ASP A 454 -35.78 -18.35 -29.53
CA ASP A 454 -35.45 -19.01 -28.27
C ASP A 454 -33.95 -18.97 -27.94
N VAL A 455 -33.08 -19.05 -28.95
CA VAL A 455 -31.60 -18.95 -28.75
C VAL A 455 -31.21 -17.58 -28.24
N ILE A 456 -31.76 -16.51 -28.80
CA ILE A 456 -31.47 -15.14 -28.36
C ILE A 456 -32.08 -14.88 -26.98
N ARG A 457 -33.27 -15.45 -26.70
CA ARG A 457 -33.91 -15.36 -25.39
C ARG A 457 -33.05 -16.04 -24.32
N SER A 458 -32.56 -17.26 -24.58
CA SER A 458 -31.65 -17.97 -23.66
C SER A 458 -30.32 -17.23 -23.49
N LEU A 459 -29.73 -16.68 -24.56
CA LEU A 459 -28.52 -15.86 -24.45
C LEU A 459 -28.72 -14.68 -23.51
N VAL A 460 -29.85 -13.96 -23.65
CA VAL A 460 -30.11 -12.77 -22.82
C VAL A 460 -30.43 -13.15 -21.39
N ILE A 461 -31.31 -14.11 -21.16
CA ILE A 461 -31.78 -14.46 -19.81
C ILE A 461 -30.73 -15.33 -19.10
N ASP A 462 -30.33 -16.46 -19.69
CA ASP A 462 -29.44 -17.42 -19.05
C ASP A 462 -27.95 -17.00 -19.14
N GLY A 463 -27.53 -16.45 -20.30
CA GLY A 463 -26.18 -16.01 -20.51
C GLY A 463 -25.84 -14.67 -19.84
N ILE A 464 -26.70 -13.64 -20.00
CA ILE A 464 -26.39 -12.28 -19.53
C ILE A 464 -27.01 -12.04 -18.15
N PHE A 465 -28.34 -12.11 -17.98
CA PHE A 465 -28.99 -11.77 -16.72
C PHE A 465 -28.59 -12.72 -15.60
N THR A 466 -28.62 -14.03 -15.82
CA THR A 466 -28.21 -15.00 -14.80
C THR A 466 -26.70 -14.93 -14.55
N GLY A 467 -25.87 -14.89 -15.61
CA GLY A 467 -24.41 -14.90 -15.47
C GLY A 467 -23.83 -13.60 -14.89
N VAL A 468 -24.23 -12.44 -15.40
CA VAL A 468 -23.73 -11.14 -14.92
C VAL A 468 -24.49 -10.74 -13.64
N GLY A 469 -25.78 -11.04 -13.54
CA GLY A 469 -26.62 -10.74 -12.40
C GLY A 469 -26.11 -11.38 -11.12
N SER A 470 -25.74 -12.67 -11.18
CA SER A 470 -25.17 -13.39 -10.04
C SER A 470 -23.88 -12.73 -9.51
N VAL A 471 -23.03 -12.23 -10.39
CA VAL A 471 -21.79 -11.54 -9.98
C VAL A 471 -22.09 -10.12 -9.48
N LEU A 472 -23.03 -9.44 -10.11
CA LEU A 472 -23.40 -8.08 -9.72
C LEU A 472 -24.06 -8.05 -8.34
N SER A 473 -24.80 -9.11 -7.97
CA SER A 473 -25.43 -9.23 -6.64
C SER A 473 -24.41 -9.18 -5.47
N PHE A 474 -23.13 -9.51 -5.72
CA PHE A 474 -22.08 -9.40 -4.70
C PHE A 474 -21.52 -7.97 -4.52
N LEU A 475 -21.86 -7.02 -5.40
CA LEU A 475 -21.37 -5.64 -5.31
C LEU A 475 -21.62 -5.01 -3.92
N PRO A 476 -22.81 -5.11 -3.30
CA PRO A 476 -23.07 -4.54 -1.98
C PRO A 476 -22.18 -5.14 -0.88
N ILE A 477 -21.93 -6.44 -0.92
CA ILE A 477 -21.02 -7.11 0.03
C ILE A 477 -19.61 -6.56 -0.12
N ILE A 478 -19.13 -6.42 -1.36
CA ILE A 478 -17.79 -5.91 -1.65
C ILE A 478 -17.65 -4.46 -1.16
N VAL A 479 -18.64 -3.61 -1.44
CA VAL A 479 -18.64 -2.21 -1.00
C VAL A 479 -18.66 -2.12 0.53
N THR A 480 -19.48 -2.94 1.20
CA THR A 480 -19.56 -2.99 2.67
C THR A 480 -18.23 -3.46 3.28
N LEU A 481 -17.58 -4.46 2.68
CA LEU A 481 -16.26 -4.92 3.12
C LEU A 481 -15.21 -3.81 2.99
N PHE A 482 -15.16 -3.14 1.85
CA PHE A 482 -14.24 -2.02 1.64
C PHE A 482 -14.53 -0.84 2.58
N PHE A 483 -15.79 -0.60 2.94
CA PHE A 483 -16.14 0.42 3.93
C PHE A 483 -15.44 0.13 5.27
N PHE A 484 -15.58 -1.08 5.81
CA PHE A 484 -14.93 -1.44 7.07
C PHE A 484 -13.40 -1.45 6.97
N LEU A 485 -12.86 -1.93 5.85
CA LEU A 485 -11.41 -1.95 5.64
C LEU A 485 -10.83 -0.53 5.55
N SER A 486 -11.49 0.38 4.82
CA SER A 486 -11.09 1.79 4.77
C SER A 486 -11.15 2.44 6.15
N MET A 487 -12.19 2.15 6.93
CA MET A 487 -12.26 2.62 8.32
C MET A 487 -11.09 2.12 9.18
N MET A 488 -10.70 0.87 9.02
CA MET A 488 -9.57 0.29 9.77
C MET A 488 -8.23 0.87 9.29
N GLU A 489 -8.08 1.14 8.01
CA GLU A 489 -6.87 1.71 7.40
C GLU A 489 -6.70 3.17 7.83
N ASP A 490 -7.69 4.01 7.56
CA ASP A 490 -7.65 5.45 7.86
C ASP A 490 -7.59 5.72 9.37
N SER A 491 -8.17 4.84 10.21
CA SER A 491 -8.06 4.96 11.67
C SER A 491 -6.66 4.68 12.21
N GLY A 492 -5.75 4.10 11.42
CA GLY A 492 -4.41 3.67 11.86
C GLY A 492 -4.39 2.30 12.56
N TYR A 493 -5.52 1.58 12.62
CA TYR A 493 -5.58 0.25 13.24
C TYR A 493 -4.80 -0.80 12.45
N ILE A 494 -4.85 -0.74 11.12
CA ILE A 494 -4.10 -1.67 10.24
C ILE A 494 -2.59 -1.62 10.50
N ALA A 495 -2.03 -0.46 10.79
CA ALA A 495 -0.63 -0.32 11.15
C ALA A 495 -0.28 -1.12 12.42
N ARG A 496 -1.17 -1.10 13.43
CA ARG A 496 -1.01 -1.88 14.65
C ARG A 496 -1.11 -3.39 14.40
N VAL A 497 -2.03 -3.80 13.55
CA VAL A 497 -2.14 -5.21 13.15
C VAL A 497 -0.85 -5.69 12.47
N ALA A 498 -0.31 -4.89 11.56
CA ALA A 498 0.97 -5.21 10.89
C ALA A 498 2.12 -5.31 11.92
N PHE A 499 2.17 -4.39 12.88
CA PHE A 499 3.15 -4.40 13.98
C PHE A 499 3.05 -5.68 14.84
N VAL A 500 1.83 -6.07 15.23
CA VAL A 500 1.60 -7.28 16.04
C VAL A 500 1.95 -8.56 15.28
N MET A 501 1.65 -8.62 13.97
CA MET A 501 1.77 -9.83 13.16
C MET A 501 3.14 -10.01 12.50
N ASP A 502 4.03 -9.01 12.52
CA ASP A 502 5.31 -9.05 11.79
C ASP A 502 6.17 -10.26 12.17
N LYS A 503 6.31 -10.57 13.45
CA LYS A 503 7.11 -11.70 13.92
C LYS A 503 6.61 -13.06 13.40
N LEU A 504 5.28 -13.24 13.28
CA LEU A 504 4.69 -14.48 12.77
C LEU A 504 4.89 -14.61 11.26
N LEU A 505 4.60 -13.53 10.51
CA LEU A 505 4.70 -13.54 9.07
C LEU A 505 6.13 -13.66 8.57
N ARG A 506 7.08 -13.07 9.28
CA ARG A 506 8.50 -13.19 8.97
C ARG A 506 9.01 -14.64 9.02
N LYS A 507 8.46 -15.48 9.90
CA LYS A 507 8.80 -16.91 9.92
C LYS A 507 8.49 -17.61 8.60
N ILE A 508 7.44 -17.21 7.94
CA ILE A 508 7.06 -17.74 6.62
C ILE A 508 7.63 -16.92 5.45
N GLY A 509 8.47 -15.91 5.73
CA GLY A 509 9.16 -15.11 4.72
C GLY A 509 8.41 -13.89 4.21
N LEU A 510 7.41 -13.38 4.95
CA LEU A 510 6.62 -12.20 4.64
C LEU A 510 6.80 -11.09 5.68
N SER A 511 6.58 -9.85 5.29
CA SER A 511 6.51 -8.72 6.22
C SER A 511 5.14 -8.63 6.92
N GLY A 512 5.07 -7.95 8.06
CA GLY A 512 3.82 -7.76 8.82
C GLY A 512 2.69 -7.13 8.01
N ARG A 513 3.00 -6.25 7.07
CA ARG A 513 2.02 -5.61 6.17
C ARG A 513 1.25 -6.61 5.29
N SER A 514 1.84 -7.77 4.99
CA SER A 514 1.19 -8.81 4.17
C SER A 514 -0.05 -9.42 4.82
N ILE A 515 -0.26 -9.23 6.15
CA ILE A 515 -1.45 -9.75 6.84
C ILE A 515 -2.74 -9.17 6.26
N VAL A 516 -2.72 -7.89 5.86
CA VAL A 516 -3.91 -7.16 5.39
C VAL A 516 -4.50 -7.77 4.11
N PRO A 517 -3.74 -7.91 3.02
CA PRO A 517 -4.22 -8.60 1.83
C PRO A 517 -4.66 -10.05 2.13
N MET A 518 -3.95 -10.77 2.99
CA MET A 518 -4.31 -12.15 3.33
C MET A 518 -5.65 -12.23 4.06
N LEU A 519 -5.94 -11.29 4.97
CA LEU A 519 -7.23 -11.21 5.67
C LEU A 519 -8.37 -10.87 4.72
N ILE A 520 -8.16 -9.90 3.82
CA ILE A 520 -9.13 -9.55 2.78
C ILE A 520 -9.45 -10.80 1.93
N GLY A 521 -8.47 -11.68 1.72
CA GLY A 521 -8.61 -12.95 1.00
C GLY A 521 -9.67 -13.88 1.56
N PHE A 522 -9.96 -13.85 2.85
CA PHE A 522 -11.09 -14.58 3.45
C PHE A 522 -12.44 -14.03 3.00
N GLY A 523 -12.53 -12.75 2.65
CA GLY A 523 -13.70 -12.17 2.04
C GLY A 523 -13.75 -12.44 0.55
N CYS A 524 -12.80 -11.90 -0.21
CA CYS A 524 -12.70 -12.05 -1.66
C CYS A 524 -11.25 -11.92 -2.14
N THR A 525 -10.83 -12.83 -3.03
CA THR A 525 -9.47 -12.82 -3.59
C THR A 525 -9.20 -11.61 -4.48
N VAL A 526 -10.19 -11.08 -5.19
CA VAL A 526 -10.01 -9.92 -6.09
C VAL A 526 -9.51 -8.68 -5.35
N PRO A 527 -10.24 -8.16 -4.34
CA PRO A 527 -9.76 -7.02 -3.56
C PRO A 527 -8.47 -7.33 -2.79
N ALA A 528 -8.28 -8.56 -2.35
CA ALA A 528 -7.06 -8.99 -1.66
C ALA A 528 -5.82 -8.82 -2.56
N VAL A 529 -5.88 -9.27 -3.80
CA VAL A 529 -4.82 -9.08 -4.79
C VAL A 529 -4.56 -7.60 -5.05
N MET A 530 -5.61 -6.79 -5.16
CA MET A 530 -5.46 -5.34 -5.36
C MET A 530 -4.86 -4.64 -4.14
N ALA A 531 -5.19 -5.07 -2.93
CA ALA A 531 -4.65 -4.51 -1.70
C ALA A 531 -3.13 -4.77 -1.54
N THR A 532 -2.55 -5.74 -2.25
CA THR A 532 -1.10 -5.96 -2.23
C THR A 532 -0.28 -4.81 -2.80
N ARG A 533 -0.90 -3.84 -3.46
CA ARG A 533 -0.23 -2.62 -3.95
C ARG A 533 0.33 -1.74 -2.83
N THR A 534 -0.19 -1.89 -1.61
CA THR A 534 0.33 -1.20 -0.42
C THR A 534 1.64 -1.81 0.11
N LEU A 535 2.09 -2.94 -0.45
CA LEU A 535 3.34 -3.58 -0.07
C LEU A 535 4.51 -2.97 -0.85
N THR A 536 5.48 -2.45 -0.14
CA THR A 536 6.67 -1.77 -0.68
C THR A 536 7.65 -2.72 -1.38
N SER A 537 7.64 -4.01 -1.02
CA SER A 537 8.51 -5.04 -1.61
C SER A 537 7.81 -5.79 -2.72
N GLU A 538 8.37 -5.77 -3.93
CA GLU A 538 7.86 -6.57 -5.04
C GLU A 538 7.90 -8.07 -4.74
N ARG A 539 8.92 -8.55 -4.02
CA ARG A 539 9.04 -9.92 -3.56
C ARG A 539 7.88 -10.30 -2.63
N ASP A 540 7.63 -9.52 -1.58
CA ASP A 540 6.56 -9.78 -0.62
C ASP A 540 5.18 -9.65 -1.29
N ARG A 541 5.04 -8.70 -2.21
CA ARG A 541 3.83 -8.51 -3.02
C ARG A 541 3.53 -9.73 -3.88
N ARG A 542 4.49 -10.22 -4.67
CA ARG A 542 4.35 -11.42 -5.51
C ARG A 542 4.00 -12.64 -4.66
N MET A 543 4.72 -12.85 -3.58
CA MET A 543 4.50 -13.98 -2.68
C MET A 543 3.11 -13.91 -2.04
N THR A 544 2.67 -12.74 -1.56
CA THR A 544 1.34 -12.54 -0.97
C THR A 544 0.23 -12.80 -1.98
N ILE A 545 0.36 -12.30 -3.23
CA ILE A 545 -0.61 -12.58 -4.31
C ILE A 545 -0.77 -14.07 -4.54
N LEU A 546 0.33 -14.83 -4.59
CA LEU A 546 0.28 -16.28 -4.83
C LEU A 546 -0.26 -17.07 -3.65
N LEU A 547 -0.17 -16.54 -2.42
CA LEU A 547 -0.70 -17.17 -1.21
C LEU A 547 -2.18 -16.86 -0.95
N THR A 548 -2.64 -15.68 -1.36
CA THR A 548 -4.02 -15.23 -1.12
C THR A 548 -5.11 -16.23 -1.55
N PRO A 549 -5.04 -16.94 -2.69
CA PRO A 549 -6.07 -17.88 -3.11
C PRO A 549 -6.25 -19.11 -2.21
N PHE A 550 -5.28 -19.43 -1.35
CA PHE A 550 -5.41 -20.51 -0.33
C PHE A 550 -6.37 -20.12 0.79
N MET A 551 -6.62 -18.82 0.98
CA MET A 551 -7.63 -18.34 1.92
C MET A 551 -9.01 -18.67 1.39
N SER A 552 -9.89 -19.16 2.27
CA SER A 552 -11.24 -19.55 1.90
C SER A 552 -12.11 -18.30 1.74
N CYS A 553 -12.40 -17.89 0.50
CA CYS A 553 -13.29 -16.77 0.24
C CYS A 553 -14.77 -17.14 0.45
N THR A 554 -15.62 -16.14 0.63
CA THR A 554 -17.05 -16.33 0.91
C THR A 554 -17.82 -17.04 -0.20
N ALA A 555 -17.42 -16.86 -1.47
CA ALA A 555 -18.04 -17.57 -2.59
C ALA A 555 -17.89 -19.12 -2.54
N LYS A 556 -16.98 -19.62 -1.69
CA LYS A 556 -16.84 -21.07 -1.43
C LYS A 556 -17.83 -21.59 -0.37
N LEU A 557 -18.40 -20.70 0.46
CA LEU A 557 -19.33 -21.09 1.54
C LEU A 557 -20.57 -21.86 1.07
N PRO A 558 -21.24 -21.47 -0.02
CA PRO A 558 -22.39 -22.25 -0.54
C PRO A 558 -22.01 -23.71 -0.85
N ILE A 559 -20.81 -23.93 -1.44
CA ILE A 559 -20.31 -25.28 -1.72
C ILE A 559 -20.17 -26.07 -0.42
N TYR A 560 -19.56 -25.47 0.60
CA TYR A 560 -19.38 -26.13 1.89
C TYR A 560 -20.71 -26.45 2.57
N ALA A 561 -21.62 -25.49 2.59
CA ALA A 561 -22.95 -25.66 3.18
C ALA A 561 -23.73 -26.78 2.49
N PHE A 562 -23.75 -26.81 1.16
CA PHE A 562 -24.42 -27.84 0.36
C PHE A 562 -23.90 -29.26 0.66
N PHE A 563 -22.59 -29.47 0.58
CA PHE A 563 -22.00 -30.78 0.82
C PHE A 563 -22.09 -31.21 2.29
N VAL A 564 -21.96 -30.27 3.22
CA VAL A 564 -22.04 -30.56 4.65
C VAL A 564 -23.46 -30.93 5.04
N SER A 565 -24.47 -30.22 4.56
CA SER A 565 -25.89 -30.55 4.84
C SER A 565 -26.28 -31.89 4.26
N THR A 566 -25.77 -32.25 3.08
CA THR A 566 -26.14 -33.48 2.36
C THR A 566 -25.41 -34.71 2.91
N PHE A 567 -24.11 -34.61 3.21
CA PHE A 567 -23.27 -35.78 3.52
C PHE A 567 -22.82 -35.88 4.99
N PHE A 568 -22.86 -34.76 5.74
CA PHE A 568 -22.34 -34.69 7.11
C PHE A 568 -23.29 -34.04 8.10
N PRO A 569 -24.55 -34.52 8.24
CA PRO A 569 -25.53 -33.91 9.14
C PRO A 569 -25.01 -33.91 10.58
N GLY A 570 -25.17 -32.80 11.28
CA GLY A 570 -24.75 -32.60 12.67
C GLY A 570 -23.26 -32.32 12.90
N LYS A 571 -22.39 -32.37 11.88
CA LYS A 571 -20.95 -32.07 11.99
C LYS A 571 -20.54 -30.82 11.18
N GLY A 572 -21.53 -30.04 10.72
CA GLY A 572 -21.32 -28.93 9.79
C GLY A 572 -20.29 -27.89 10.23
N GLY A 573 -20.45 -27.38 11.44
CA GLY A 573 -19.54 -26.37 11.97
C GLY A 573 -18.09 -26.84 12.08
N LEU A 574 -17.89 -28.11 12.47
CA LEU A 574 -16.55 -28.69 12.62
C LEU A 574 -15.87 -28.86 11.27
N ILE A 575 -16.57 -29.35 10.25
CA ILE A 575 -16.03 -29.55 8.91
C ILE A 575 -15.73 -28.21 8.25
N MET A 576 -16.63 -27.24 8.34
CA MET A 576 -16.39 -25.89 7.79
C MET A 576 -15.18 -25.23 8.45
N SER A 577 -15.10 -25.25 9.78
CA SER A 577 -13.92 -24.73 10.50
C SER A 577 -12.63 -25.47 10.12
N GLY A 578 -12.72 -26.80 9.96
CA GLY A 578 -11.59 -27.64 9.51
C GLY A 578 -11.10 -27.26 8.11
N LEU A 579 -12.00 -26.94 7.17
CA LEU A 579 -11.63 -26.46 5.83
C LEU A 579 -10.91 -25.10 5.87
N TYR A 580 -11.37 -24.16 6.71
CA TYR A 580 -10.66 -22.89 6.90
C TYR A 580 -9.25 -23.10 7.45
N VAL A 581 -9.12 -23.93 8.50
CA VAL A 581 -7.81 -24.25 9.09
C VAL A 581 -6.93 -24.96 8.06
N LEU A 582 -7.47 -25.90 7.29
CA LEU A 582 -6.72 -26.60 6.24
C LEU A 582 -6.18 -25.63 5.19
N GLY A 583 -6.98 -24.67 4.74
CA GLY A 583 -6.54 -23.63 3.79
C GLY A 583 -5.37 -22.83 4.34
N ILE A 584 -5.44 -22.40 5.60
CA ILE A 584 -4.36 -21.67 6.27
C ILE A 584 -3.10 -22.55 6.38
N VAL A 585 -3.23 -23.79 6.82
CA VAL A 585 -2.08 -24.71 6.97
C VAL A 585 -1.40 -24.98 5.63
N VAL A 586 -2.17 -25.26 4.58
CA VAL A 586 -1.63 -25.44 3.23
C VAL A 586 -0.95 -24.16 2.75
N GLY A 587 -1.57 -23.00 2.97
CA GLY A 587 -0.97 -21.71 2.65
C GLY A 587 0.38 -21.49 3.34
N ILE A 588 0.50 -21.82 4.62
CA ILE A 588 1.76 -21.75 5.39
C ILE A 588 2.81 -22.72 4.83
N LEU A 589 2.45 -23.96 4.51
CA LEU A 589 3.37 -24.94 3.93
C LEU A 589 3.89 -24.48 2.57
N ILE A 590 3.01 -23.94 1.73
CA ILE A 590 3.40 -23.38 0.43
C ILE A 590 4.26 -22.13 0.60
N ALA A 591 3.99 -21.30 1.62
CA ALA A 591 4.83 -20.14 1.93
C ALA A 591 6.27 -20.56 2.29
N PHE A 592 6.45 -21.60 3.08
CA PHE A 592 7.78 -22.17 3.35
C PHE A 592 8.45 -22.70 2.07
N LEU A 593 7.69 -23.36 1.19
CA LEU A 593 8.21 -23.83 -0.09
C LEU A 593 8.65 -22.65 -0.96
N TYR A 594 7.86 -21.59 -1.06
CA TYR A 594 8.17 -20.38 -1.83
C TYR A 594 9.41 -19.66 -1.28
N ARG A 595 9.50 -19.52 0.04
CA ARG A 595 10.67 -18.93 0.70
C ARG A 595 11.97 -19.67 0.34
N GLY A 596 11.91 -21.00 0.29
CA GLY A 596 13.10 -21.85 0.00
C GLY A 596 13.47 -21.91 -1.49
N THR A 597 12.54 -21.64 -2.41
CA THR A 597 12.71 -21.86 -3.85
C THR A 597 12.64 -20.58 -4.67
N LEU A 598 11.43 -20.01 -4.81
CA LEU A 598 11.11 -18.91 -5.74
C LEU A 598 11.49 -17.53 -5.18
N PHE A 599 11.34 -17.31 -3.88
CA PHE A 599 11.49 -16.02 -3.23
C PHE A 599 12.56 -16.08 -2.14
N LYS A 600 13.80 -16.36 -2.56
CA LYS A 600 14.97 -16.37 -1.67
C LYS A 600 15.26 -14.95 -1.18
N GLY A 601 15.80 -14.83 0.02
CA GLY A 601 16.14 -13.57 0.67
C GLY A 601 15.26 -13.26 1.88
N GLU A 602 15.64 -12.23 2.64
CA GLU A 602 14.90 -11.79 3.81
C GLU A 602 13.77 -10.82 3.44
N PRO A 603 12.66 -10.78 4.19
CA PRO A 603 11.64 -9.75 3.99
C PRO A 603 12.21 -8.36 4.29
N VAL A 604 11.72 -7.35 3.54
CA VAL A 604 12.14 -5.97 3.71
C VAL A 604 12.05 -5.55 5.19
N PRO A 605 13.03 -4.79 5.69
CA PRO A 605 13.00 -4.24 7.05
C PRO A 605 11.68 -3.55 7.35
N PHE A 606 11.21 -3.73 8.58
CA PHE A 606 9.94 -3.18 9.04
C PHE A 606 10.20 -1.91 9.84
N VAL A 607 10.48 -0.83 9.13
CA VAL A 607 10.54 0.50 9.74
C VAL A 607 9.23 1.19 9.43
N MET A 608 8.43 1.48 10.45
CA MET A 608 7.10 2.06 10.29
C MET A 608 6.76 2.97 11.45
N GLU A 609 6.14 4.08 11.14
CA GLU A 609 5.49 4.94 12.13
C GLU A 609 4.11 4.38 12.49
N LEU A 610 3.73 4.48 13.76
CA LEU A 610 2.38 4.18 14.21
C LEU A 610 1.58 5.49 14.27
N PRO A 611 0.74 5.79 13.27
CA PRO A 611 -0.02 7.04 13.23
C PRO A 611 -1.02 7.11 14.38
N ASN A 612 -1.32 8.30 14.90
CA ASN A 612 -2.36 8.48 15.89
C ASN A 612 -3.73 7.99 15.37
N TYR A 613 -4.58 7.45 16.27
CA TYR A 613 -5.93 7.06 15.90
C TYR A 613 -6.76 8.27 15.52
N ARG A 614 -7.28 8.26 14.28
CA ARG A 614 -8.15 9.30 13.72
C ARG A 614 -9.45 8.70 13.21
N LEU A 615 -10.52 9.49 13.22
CA LEU A 615 -11.75 9.11 12.55
C LEU A 615 -11.63 9.40 11.06
N PRO A 616 -11.97 8.45 10.19
CA PRO A 616 -11.93 8.65 8.75
C PRO A 616 -12.87 9.77 8.30
N GLY A 617 -12.45 10.55 7.33
CA GLY A 617 -13.30 11.56 6.70
C GLY A 617 -14.40 10.91 5.84
N ALA A 618 -15.66 11.16 6.17
CA ALA A 618 -16.80 10.53 5.47
C ALA A 618 -16.78 10.74 3.94
N LYS A 619 -16.34 11.92 3.47
CA LYS A 619 -16.23 12.23 2.05
C LYS A 619 -15.16 11.38 1.35
N ASN A 620 -14.00 11.20 1.99
CA ASN A 620 -12.90 10.40 1.44
C ASN A 620 -13.30 8.92 1.35
N VAL A 621 -13.93 8.40 2.41
CA VAL A 621 -14.45 7.02 2.42
C VAL A 621 -15.48 6.83 1.31
N ALA A 622 -16.43 7.75 1.16
CA ALA A 622 -17.45 7.66 0.10
C ALA A 622 -16.83 7.67 -1.32
N GLN A 623 -15.84 8.53 -1.54
CA GLN A 623 -15.13 8.60 -2.82
C GLN A 623 -14.36 7.30 -3.11
N LEU A 624 -13.63 6.76 -2.13
CA LEU A 624 -12.92 5.50 -2.27
C LEU A 624 -13.88 4.33 -2.57
N LEU A 625 -15.02 4.28 -1.87
CA LEU A 625 -16.05 3.25 -2.12
C LEU A 625 -16.60 3.35 -3.53
N TRP A 626 -16.86 4.57 -4.03
CA TRP A 626 -17.31 4.78 -5.40
C TRP A 626 -16.28 4.33 -6.44
N GLU A 627 -15.00 4.65 -6.25
CA GLU A 627 -13.91 4.19 -7.12
C GLU A 627 -13.84 2.66 -7.17
N LYS A 628 -13.90 1.99 -6.01
CA LYS A 628 -13.89 0.52 -5.92
C LYS A 628 -15.14 -0.13 -6.56
N ALA A 629 -16.31 0.47 -6.34
CA ALA A 629 -17.55 0.02 -6.97
C ALA A 629 -17.49 0.17 -8.50
N LYS A 630 -17.01 1.31 -9.00
CA LYS A 630 -16.82 1.56 -10.44
C LYS A 630 -15.86 0.58 -11.08
N ASP A 631 -14.71 0.33 -10.44
CA ASP A 631 -13.73 -0.66 -10.92
C ASP A 631 -14.31 -2.07 -10.99
N PHE A 632 -15.12 -2.46 -10.00
CA PHE A 632 -15.78 -3.75 -9.99
C PHE A 632 -16.83 -3.85 -11.12
N LEU A 633 -17.65 -2.83 -11.29
CA LEU A 633 -18.64 -2.76 -12.37
C LEU A 633 -18.00 -2.86 -13.75
N GLN A 634 -16.92 -2.13 -14.00
CA GLN A 634 -16.19 -2.23 -15.26
C GLN A 634 -15.71 -3.66 -15.54
N LYS A 635 -15.17 -4.35 -14.51
CA LYS A 635 -14.73 -5.75 -14.66
C LYS A 635 -15.89 -6.70 -14.87
N ALA A 636 -17.03 -6.47 -14.20
CA ALA A 636 -18.22 -7.27 -14.40
C ALA A 636 -18.73 -7.18 -15.85
N PHE A 637 -18.83 -5.98 -16.40
CA PHE A 637 -19.31 -5.76 -17.76
C PHE A 637 -18.29 -6.00 -18.86
N THR A 638 -17.03 -6.22 -18.55
CA THR A 638 -16.01 -6.55 -19.58
C THR A 638 -15.62 -8.03 -19.51
N VAL A 639 -14.83 -8.39 -18.49
CA VAL A 639 -14.21 -9.74 -18.39
C VAL A 639 -15.27 -10.80 -18.08
N ILE A 640 -16.15 -10.52 -17.12
CA ILE A 640 -17.10 -11.53 -16.65
C ILE A 640 -18.20 -11.75 -17.68
N LEU A 641 -18.75 -10.68 -18.24
CA LEU A 641 -19.76 -10.80 -19.32
C LEU A 641 -19.25 -11.64 -20.49
N MET A 642 -18.03 -11.35 -20.99
CA MET A 642 -17.45 -12.14 -22.09
C MET A 642 -17.29 -13.60 -21.71
N ALA A 643 -16.83 -13.85 -20.49
CA ALA A 643 -16.64 -15.20 -20.01
C ALA A 643 -17.96 -15.96 -19.82
N THR A 644 -19.03 -15.30 -19.32
CA THR A 644 -20.36 -15.93 -19.18
C THR A 644 -20.97 -16.26 -20.53
N ILE A 645 -20.83 -15.38 -21.54
CA ILE A 645 -21.30 -15.67 -22.91
C ILE A 645 -20.57 -16.90 -23.49
N VAL A 646 -19.25 -16.99 -23.29
CA VAL A 646 -18.47 -18.16 -23.75
C VAL A 646 -18.95 -19.45 -23.08
N VAL A 647 -19.17 -19.43 -21.76
CA VAL A 647 -19.65 -20.62 -21.04
C VAL A 647 -21.06 -20.97 -21.45
N TRP A 648 -21.96 -20.00 -21.55
CA TRP A 648 -23.31 -20.21 -22.07
C TRP A 648 -23.27 -20.90 -23.44
N PHE A 649 -22.44 -20.39 -24.37
CA PHE A 649 -22.26 -21.00 -25.69
C PHE A 649 -21.80 -22.44 -25.60
N LEU A 650 -20.79 -22.73 -24.77
CA LEU A 650 -20.28 -24.09 -24.57
C LEU A 650 -21.28 -25.03 -23.91
N GLN A 651 -22.21 -24.54 -23.12
CA GLN A 651 -23.29 -25.31 -22.49
C GLN A 651 -24.48 -25.56 -23.40
N SER A 652 -24.80 -24.60 -24.29
CA SER A 652 -26.00 -24.60 -25.11
C SER A 652 -25.82 -25.28 -26.45
N PHE A 653 -24.56 -25.47 -26.92
CA PHE A 653 -24.31 -26.02 -28.28
C PHE A 653 -23.48 -27.30 -28.25
N ASP A 654 -23.76 -28.18 -29.23
CA ASP A 654 -22.93 -29.34 -29.56
C ASP A 654 -21.78 -28.96 -30.54
N LEU A 655 -20.92 -29.93 -30.94
CA LEU A 655 -19.84 -29.69 -31.89
C LEU A 655 -20.35 -29.33 -33.34
N HIS A 656 -21.60 -29.60 -33.64
CA HIS A 656 -22.22 -29.28 -34.90
C HIS A 656 -22.98 -27.95 -34.88
N LEU A 657 -22.86 -27.20 -33.77
CA LEU A 657 -23.54 -25.92 -33.54
C LEU A 657 -25.08 -26.03 -33.47
N ASN A 658 -25.61 -27.20 -33.13
CA ASN A 658 -27.02 -27.38 -32.84
C ASN A 658 -27.30 -27.07 -31.34
N LEU A 659 -28.48 -26.53 -31.07
CA LEU A 659 -28.91 -26.34 -29.69
C LEU A 659 -29.15 -27.68 -29.02
N VAL A 660 -28.57 -27.87 -27.84
CA VAL A 660 -28.59 -29.14 -27.11
C VAL A 660 -29.80 -29.18 -26.16
N GLU A 661 -30.64 -30.20 -26.32
CA GLU A 661 -31.74 -30.49 -25.39
C GLU A 661 -31.24 -31.19 -24.11
N ASN A 662 -30.15 -31.97 -24.23
CA ASN A 662 -29.55 -32.68 -23.10
C ASN A 662 -28.14 -32.17 -22.81
N SER A 663 -27.90 -31.66 -21.62
CA SER A 663 -26.61 -31.10 -21.19
C SER A 663 -25.41 -32.05 -21.37
N ALA A 664 -25.66 -33.36 -21.49
CA ALA A 664 -24.60 -34.36 -21.72
C ALA A 664 -23.93 -34.23 -23.11
N ASP A 665 -24.64 -33.71 -24.11
CA ASP A 665 -24.18 -33.59 -25.49
C ASP A 665 -23.51 -32.24 -25.78
N SER A 666 -23.43 -31.36 -24.78
CA SER A 666 -22.82 -30.04 -24.91
C SER A 666 -21.30 -30.10 -25.09
N ILE A 667 -20.74 -29.09 -25.77
CA ILE A 667 -19.28 -28.91 -25.90
C ILE A 667 -18.63 -28.88 -24.50
N LEU A 668 -19.27 -28.25 -23.52
CA LEU A 668 -18.76 -28.17 -22.16
C LEU A 668 -18.68 -29.54 -21.48
N ALA A 669 -19.69 -30.42 -21.67
CA ALA A 669 -19.69 -31.79 -21.16
C ALA A 669 -18.55 -32.63 -21.79
N MET A 670 -18.26 -32.42 -23.06
CA MET A 670 -17.16 -33.08 -23.75
C MET A 670 -15.78 -32.63 -23.21
N ILE A 671 -15.59 -31.31 -23.03
CA ILE A 671 -14.37 -30.77 -22.40
C ILE A 671 -14.23 -31.32 -20.97
N ALA A 672 -15.32 -31.36 -20.20
CA ALA A 672 -15.36 -31.93 -18.88
C ALA A 672 -15.00 -33.43 -18.89
N GLY A 673 -15.47 -34.17 -19.89
CA GLY A 673 -15.12 -35.57 -20.11
C GLY A 673 -13.60 -35.81 -20.25
N ALA A 674 -12.89 -34.87 -20.89
CA ALA A 674 -11.43 -34.94 -20.99
C ALA A 674 -10.70 -34.77 -19.64
N LEU A 675 -11.34 -34.16 -18.63
CA LEU A 675 -10.79 -34.02 -17.27
C LEU A 675 -11.08 -35.24 -16.39
N VAL A 676 -12.05 -36.07 -16.74
CA VAL A 676 -12.43 -37.26 -15.98
C VAL A 676 -11.25 -38.17 -15.65
N PRO A 677 -10.32 -38.53 -16.56
CA PRO A 677 -9.17 -39.38 -16.25
C PRO A 677 -8.25 -38.77 -15.17
N ILE A 678 -8.13 -37.44 -15.15
CA ILE A 678 -7.28 -36.71 -14.18
C ILE A 678 -7.91 -36.72 -12.78
N LEU A 679 -9.24 -36.64 -12.68
CA LEU A 679 -9.97 -36.57 -11.41
C LEU A 679 -10.42 -37.97 -10.93
N ARG A 680 -10.38 -39.00 -11.77
CA ARG A 680 -10.71 -40.40 -11.39
C ARG A 680 -9.90 -40.92 -10.23
N PRO A 681 -8.56 -40.68 -10.09
CA PRO A 681 -7.78 -41.07 -8.92
C PRO A 681 -8.27 -40.45 -7.61
N LEU A 682 -8.98 -39.30 -7.67
CA LEU A 682 -9.56 -38.62 -6.53
C LEU A 682 -10.93 -39.23 -6.09
N GLY A 683 -11.51 -40.14 -6.87
CA GLY A 683 -12.89 -40.61 -6.69
C GLY A 683 -13.95 -39.64 -7.22
N LEU A 684 -13.54 -38.71 -8.11
CA LEU A 684 -14.35 -37.65 -8.72
C LEU A 684 -14.45 -37.83 -10.25
N GLY A 685 -14.47 -39.10 -10.71
CA GLY A 685 -14.43 -39.46 -12.13
C GLY A 685 -15.79 -39.37 -12.86
N ASP A 686 -16.66 -38.42 -12.51
CA ASP A 686 -17.94 -38.17 -13.18
C ASP A 686 -17.85 -36.85 -13.96
N TRP A 687 -18.28 -36.87 -15.22
CA TRP A 687 -18.25 -35.71 -16.11
C TRP A 687 -19.09 -34.55 -15.55
N ARG A 688 -20.19 -34.81 -14.83
CA ARG A 688 -21.05 -33.81 -14.20
C ARG A 688 -20.30 -33.03 -13.13
N ILE A 689 -19.46 -33.71 -12.34
CA ILE A 689 -18.59 -33.07 -11.34
C ILE A 689 -17.55 -32.20 -12.05
N CYS A 690 -16.94 -32.72 -13.12
CA CYS A 690 -15.97 -31.95 -13.90
C CYS A 690 -16.60 -30.70 -14.51
N THR A 691 -17.83 -30.80 -15.05
CA THR A 691 -18.61 -29.68 -15.59
C THR A 691 -18.87 -28.61 -14.49
N ALA A 692 -19.28 -29.05 -13.31
CA ALA A 692 -19.50 -28.15 -12.17
C ALA A 692 -18.21 -27.45 -11.71
N LEU A 693 -17.07 -28.13 -11.74
CA LEU A 693 -15.76 -27.52 -11.42
C LEU A 693 -15.31 -26.50 -12.48
N ILE A 694 -15.61 -26.73 -13.77
CA ILE A 694 -15.35 -25.78 -14.84
C ILE A 694 -16.27 -24.56 -14.67
N SER A 695 -17.57 -24.74 -14.42
CA SER A 695 -18.49 -23.64 -14.11
C SER A 695 -18.04 -22.86 -12.88
N GLY A 696 -17.57 -23.56 -11.85
CA GLY A 696 -16.99 -22.95 -10.65
C GLY A 696 -15.67 -22.21 -10.85
N PHE A 697 -15.01 -22.37 -11.98
CA PHE A 697 -13.90 -21.49 -12.37
C PHE A 697 -14.41 -20.10 -12.79
N MET A 698 -15.59 -20.02 -13.38
CA MET A 698 -16.24 -18.76 -13.69
C MET A 698 -16.65 -18.02 -12.42
N ALA A 699 -17.51 -18.65 -11.65
CA ALA A 699 -18.02 -18.17 -10.37
C ALA A 699 -18.18 -19.36 -9.41
N LYS A 700 -17.57 -19.28 -8.22
CA LYS A 700 -17.52 -20.42 -7.29
C LYS A 700 -18.88 -20.93 -6.85
N GLU A 701 -19.84 -20.05 -6.69
CA GLU A 701 -21.24 -20.34 -6.35
C GLU A 701 -21.94 -21.18 -7.40
N SER A 702 -21.56 -21.06 -8.68
CA SER A 702 -22.15 -21.84 -9.78
C SER A 702 -21.88 -23.35 -9.69
N VAL A 703 -20.93 -23.78 -8.85
CA VAL A 703 -20.70 -25.23 -8.63
C VAL A 703 -21.97 -25.90 -8.11
N VAL A 704 -22.63 -25.30 -7.12
CA VAL A 704 -23.81 -25.89 -6.48
C VAL A 704 -24.98 -25.96 -7.44
N SER A 705 -25.31 -24.85 -8.08
CA SER A 705 -26.42 -24.79 -9.03
C SER A 705 -26.20 -25.75 -10.23
N THR A 706 -24.97 -25.84 -10.76
CA THR A 706 -24.64 -26.80 -11.81
C THR A 706 -24.82 -28.25 -11.32
N LEU A 707 -24.38 -28.57 -10.09
CA LEU A 707 -24.57 -29.92 -9.53
C LEU A 707 -26.05 -30.26 -9.30
N GLU A 708 -26.83 -29.31 -8.79
CA GLU A 708 -28.28 -29.50 -8.59
C GLU A 708 -29.01 -29.76 -9.91
N VAL A 709 -28.70 -29.00 -10.95
CA VAL A 709 -29.28 -29.18 -12.28
C VAL A 709 -28.88 -30.54 -12.89
N LEU A 710 -27.57 -30.90 -12.85
CA LEU A 710 -27.06 -32.11 -13.49
C LEU A 710 -27.41 -33.41 -12.74
N PHE A 711 -27.62 -33.37 -11.44
CA PHE A 711 -27.94 -34.53 -10.62
C PHE A 711 -29.42 -34.62 -10.22
N GLY A 712 -30.22 -33.57 -10.45
CA GLY A 712 -31.65 -33.56 -10.13
C GLY A 712 -31.98 -33.91 -8.65
N GLY A 713 -31.10 -33.49 -7.73
CA GLY A 713 -31.22 -33.80 -6.29
C GLY A 713 -30.64 -35.18 -5.89
N GLY A 714 -30.21 -36.03 -6.82
CA GLY A 714 -29.69 -37.37 -6.57
C GLY A 714 -28.19 -37.49 -6.32
N ILE A 715 -27.50 -36.41 -5.95
CA ILE A 715 -26.04 -36.42 -5.76
C ILE A 715 -25.57 -37.40 -4.68
N ALA A 716 -26.37 -37.64 -3.65
CA ALA A 716 -26.06 -38.57 -2.58
C ALA A 716 -26.04 -40.04 -3.02
N SER A 717 -26.66 -40.41 -4.17
CA SER A 717 -26.61 -41.75 -4.73
C SER A 717 -25.33 -42.00 -5.55
N VAL A 718 -24.63 -40.96 -5.98
CA VAL A 718 -23.44 -41.06 -6.86
C VAL A 718 -22.15 -40.83 -6.08
N LEU A 719 -22.14 -39.91 -5.13
CA LEU A 719 -20.97 -39.60 -4.30
C LEU A 719 -21.04 -40.30 -2.93
N THR A 720 -19.92 -40.91 -2.55
CA THR A 720 -19.75 -41.38 -1.16
C THR A 720 -19.37 -40.20 -0.25
N PRO A 721 -19.60 -40.27 1.08
CA PRO A 721 -19.14 -39.24 2.01
C PRO A 721 -17.64 -38.94 1.90
N LEU A 722 -16.81 -39.97 1.62
CA LEU A 722 -15.38 -39.79 1.38
C LEU A 722 -15.12 -38.98 0.13
N SER A 723 -15.77 -39.28 -1.00
CA SER A 723 -15.64 -38.53 -2.25
C SER A 723 -16.16 -37.11 -2.10
N ALA A 724 -17.23 -36.89 -1.32
CA ALA A 724 -17.74 -35.56 -1.00
C ALA A 724 -16.71 -34.73 -0.18
N GLY A 725 -16.06 -35.37 0.82
CA GLY A 725 -14.97 -34.74 1.58
C GLY A 725 -13.77 -34.39 0.71
N VAL A 726 -13.38 -35.26 -0.21
CA VAL A 726 -12.29 -35.03 -1.18
C VAL A 726 -12.66 -33.87 -2.12
N LEU A 727 -13.90 -33.81 -2.60
CA LEU A 727 -14.37 -32.71 -3.44
C LEU A 727 -14.38 -31.37 -2.70
N LEU A 728 -14.76 -31.34 -1.41
CA LEU A 728 -14.67 -30.15 -0.58
C LEU A 728 -13.24 -29.64 -0.47
N VAL A 729 -12.27 -30.53 -0.20
CA VAL A 729 -10.84 -30.18 -0.12
C VAL A 729 -10.32 -29.71 -1.49
N PHE A 730 -10.69 -30.37 -2.56
CA PHE A 730 -10.33 -29.96 -3.91
C PHE A 730 -10.92 -28.57 -4.25
N SER A 731 -12.20 -28.36 -3.95
CA SER A 731 -12.91 -27.08 -4.18
C SER A 731 -12.33 -25.92 -3.35
N LEU A 732 -11.79 -26.21 -2.16
CA LEU A 732 -11.07 -25.24 -1.34
C LEU A 732 -9.81 -24.73 -2.04
N LEU A 733 -9.00 -25.61 -2.62
CA LEU A 733 -7.63 -25.32 -3.03
C LEU A 733 -7.46 -25.07 -4.53
N TYR A 734 -8.40 -25.56 -5.39
CA TYR A 734 -8.25 -25.37 -6.83
C TYR A 734 -8.42 -23.91 -7.24
N THR A 735 -8.05 -23.63 -8.46
CA THR A 735 -8.02 -22.31 -9.10
C THR A 735 -9.08 -21.32 -8.60
N PRO A 736 -8.72 -20.07 -8.28
CA PRO A 736 -9.70 -19.04 -7.95
C PRO A 736 -10.57 -18.70 -9.17
N CYS A 737 -11.63 -17.91 -8.98
CA CYS A 737 -12.52 -17.49 -10.07
C CYS A 737 -11.78 -16.65 -11.14
N VAL A 738 -12.36 -16.59 -12.35
CA VAL A 738 -11.80 -15.83 -13.49
C VAL A 738 -11.49 -14.39 -13.13
N ALA A 739 -12.35 -13.73 -12.34
CA ALA A 739 -12.12 -12.37 -11.87
C ALA A 739 -10.84 -12.22 -11.04
N ALA A 740 -10.54 -13.22 -10.18
CA ALA A 740 -9.30 -13.23 -9.40
C ALA A 740 -8.08 -13.49 -10.30
N VAL A 741 -8.16 -14.42 -11.26
CA VAL A 741 -7.08 -14.66 -12.23
C VAL A 741 -6.82 -13.42 -13.08
N ALA A 742 -7.88 -12.73 -13.53
CA ALA A 742 -7.75 -11.47 -14.26
C ALA A 742 -7.07 -10.37 -13.41
N SER A 743 -7.36 -10.32 -12.11
CA SER A 743 -6.69 -9.40 -11.19
C SER A 743 -5.21 -9.74 -11.03
N VAL A 744 -4.85 -11.02 -10.88
CA VAL A 744 -3.45 -11.48 -10.84
C VAL A 744 -2.74 -11.18 -12.16
N LYS A 745 -3.40 -11.37 -13.31
CA LYS A 745 -2.84 -11.00 -14.62
C LYS A 745 -2.53 -9.50 -14.71
N ARG A 746 -3.39 -8.66 -14.17
CA ARG A 746 -3.17 -7.20 -14.13
C ARG A 746 -1.98 -6.82 -13.24
N GLU A 747 -1.81 -7.51 -12.10
CA GLU A 747 -0.77 -7.18 -11.11
C GLU A 747 0.60 -7.81 -11.42
N LEU A 748 0.64 -9.04 -11.93
CA LEU A 748 1.88 -9.81 -12.12
C LEU A 748 2.15 -10.17 -13.60
N GLY A 749 1.18 -9.94 -14.49
CA GLY A 749 1.28 -10.31 -15.88
C GLY A 749 0.78 -11.74 -16.20
N THR A 750 0.67 -12.03 -17.50
CA THR A 750 0.04 -13.27 -18.01
C THR A 750 0.78 -14.53 -17.58
N LYS A 751 2.12 -14.51 -17.56
CA LYS A 751 2.95 -15.68 -17.22
C LYS A 751 2.67 -16.15 -15.78
N TRP A 752 2.60 -15.23 -14.82
CA TRP A 752 2.31 -15.54 -13.42
C TRP A 752 0.87 -15.98 -13.21
N ALA A 753 -0.08 -15.36 -13.89
CA ALA A 753 -1.49 -15.75 -13.79
C ALA A 753 -1.74 -17.17 -14.27
N VAL A 754 -1.20 -17.54 -15.44
CA VAL A 754 -1.30 -18.90 -15.99
C VAL A 754 -0.54 -19.90 -15.11
N GLY A 755 0.69 -19.57 -14.70
CA GLY A 755 1.48 -20.41 -13.79
C GLY A 755 0.74 -20.68 -12.48
N MET A 756 0.08 -19.67 -11.89
CA MET A 756 -0.71 -19.80 -10.67
C MET A 756 -1.89 -20.79 -10.86
N VAL A 757 -2.59 -20.74 -11.98
CA VAL A 757 -3.72 -21.64 -12.26
C VAL A 757 -3.25 -23.09 -12.26
N PHE A 758 -2.19 -23.41 -13.02
CA PHE A 758 -1.65 -24.78 -13.07
C PHE A 758 -1.10 -25.24 -11.72
N TRP A 759 -0.40 -24.35 -11.02
CA TRP A 759 0.18 -24.65 -9.72
C TRP A 759 -0.88 -24.96 -8.66
N GLN A 760 -1.95 -24.18 -8.62
CA GLN A 760 -3.05 -24.44 -7.69
C GLN A 760 -3.81 -25.71 -8.01
N TRP A 761 -4.00 -26.03 -9.28
CA TRP A 761 -4.55 -27.32 -9.69
C TRP A 761 -3.70 -28.48 -9.18
N LEU A 762 -2.39 -28.39 -9.33
CA LEU A 762 -1.45 -29.42 -8.84
C LEU A 762 -1.54 -29.58 -7.33
N ILE A 763 -1.51 -28.48 -6.57
CA ILE A 763 -1.62 -28.51 -5.11
C ILE A 763 -2.96 -29.10 -4.67
N ALA A 764 -4.07 -28.67 -5.27
CA ALA A 764 -5.39 -29.17 -4.97
C ALA A 764 -5.47 -30.69 -5.22
N TRP A 765 -4.90 -31.15 -6.33
CA TRP A 765 -4.86 -32.57 -6.69
C TRP A 765 -4.05 -33.39 -5.69
N VAL A 766 -2.84 -32.94 -5.33
CA VAL A 766 -1.97 -33.63 -4.35
C VAL A 766 -2.63 -33.71 -2.97
N VAL A 767 -3.17 -32.58 -2.48
CA VAL A 767 -3.82 -32.53 -1.16
C VAL A 767 -5.09 -33.41 -1.15
N ALA A 768 -5.86 -33.39 -2.24
CA ALA A 768 -7.05 -34.23 -2.39
C ALA A 768 -6.73 -35.74 -2.40
N ILE A 769 -5.64 -36.16 -3.07
CA ILE A 769 -5.15 -37.55 -3.00
C ILE A 769 -4.76 -37.95 -1.58
N ILE A 770 -4.01 -37.07 -0.90
CA ILE A 770 -3.62 -37.31 0.50
C ILE A 770 -4.88 -37.47 1.37
N THR A 771 -5.85 -36.58 1.20
CA THR A 771 -7.14 -36.62 1.92
C THR A 771 -7.88 -37.94 1.65
N ARG A 772 -7.90 -38.37 0.39
CA ARG A 772 -8.52 -39.67 0.03
C ARG A 772 -7.79 -40.83 0.66
N GLY A 773 -6.44 -40.86 0.62
CA GLY A 773 -5.63 -41.90 1.24
C GLY A 773 -5.87 -42.01 2.74
N ILE A 774 -5.87 -40.90 3.44
CA ILE A 774 -6.18 -40.82 4.88
C ILE A 774 -7.62 -41.29 5.14
N GLY A 775 -8.57 -40.86 4.33
CA GLY A 775 -9.96 -41.29 4.45
C GLY A 775 -10.17 -42.77 4.24
N MET A 776 -9.48 -43.39 3.29
CA MET A 776 -9.52 -44.85 3.07
C MET A 776 -8.89 -45.69 4.21
N LEU A 777 -7.99 -45.05 5.00
CA LEU A 777 -7.39 -45.69 6.17
C LEU A 777 -8.27 -45.56 7.43
N LEU A 778 -9.14 -44.57 7.48
CA LEU A 778 -9.98 -44.27 8.63
C LEU A 778 -11.42 -44.82 8.52
N PHE A 779 -11.88 -45.04 7.30
CA PHE A 779 -13.21 -45.56 6.93
C PHE A 779 -13.05 -46.78 6.04
#